data_054e8de2bd783340c365f8fe99bf049b
#
_entry.id   054e8de2bd783340c365f8fe99bf049b
#
_cell.length_a   1.000
_cell.length_b   1.000
_cell.length_c   1.000
_cell.angle_alpha   90.00
_cell.angle_beta   90.00
_cell.angle_gamma   90.00
#
_symmetry.space_group_name_H-M   'P 1'
#
loop_
_entity.id
_entity.type
_entity.pdbx_description
1 polymer ?
#
loop_
_entity_poly.entity_id
_entity_poly.type
_entity_poly.pdbx_seq_one_letter_code
_entity_poly.pdbx_strand_id
1 'polypeptide(L)'
;MQNLDKLYIFTNSRKIREFNAKFQNELVPKAMTIAQFEQKAVLVPGRFETDEAYALVLMQRACASVREASERLRIPSEFFAFLKNNDYLFSFFKELAISKKSVADLKFSDIYADYEEHLGILEAVLARYKELLAAENLYDGITLPEIYRLNGGFVREFREIYLEVDGFLSEFEWELFSEIAKLTTLKIIFQTSKFNKKLILKLAEISGLDASEFSLYGEFELNLSSRELKKTGVLRKNPLVLKRSFSARSLQAAYAMAKASEFVADGIKPENIAVILPDESFAEILRLHDRGKMFNFAMGESFTRTRFFQILKCIVTAINDKIRVNLSEDNYPNFNEFEFNLHELGAGSELFAKFKNGFEAPCSFEDFRALMEEILALESDPAAAQKAREELFYAQSLARYFSFTLRQICEIFLIKLARLRLDHVGGGKIGVMGVLESRGLKFEGVIVLDFNDDLVPKRSVNEMFLSSRVRQKAGLIGYVDRENLQRFYYESLIGGAKKVAICYAANEEKIASRFLGEFNAVEDARFSDESYAALFNGEFDAKAGFTDEQKFDGKMNPHLGEKNEAKSGQTKTAKERSLFEFDAEGELDFGVNSTDKFNEKAAQNETSGEKQQAVNLINFTRKTPAKPKIFEQDIIVKHDFFAIPLSFSRLNTYLQCPRRYYYRYILNVKPPVMPQTASAADFGNSLHRALFEYYSKFERFDLAKFETVLRELNTPPLEREITMIKMQKFKAVEDARYEAGWRVQGLEKELDSVFAGVHITGKIDRIDQRGGELAVIDYKSGNFDAKSLQLPFYEALVGRPCEGYFYDLKDNMNLVAGEASTDALGEAIEQLKSINNTLINFGEAKGAMSEYEDYKILVKGEL
;
A
#
# COMPACT_ATOMS: atom_id res chain seq x y z
N MET A 1 -33.64 33.57 17.83
CA MET A 1 -34.39 33.02 16.71
C MET A 1 -33.67 33.07 15.34
N GLN A 2 -32.64 33.94 15.16
CA GLN A 2 -31.95 34.10 13.85
C GLN A 2 -31.08 32.92 13.36
N ASN A 3 -30.86 31.88 14.15
CA ASN A 3 -29.99 30.77 13.76
C ASN A 3 -30.70 29.44 13.46
N LEU A 4 -32.02 29.37 13.71
CA LEU A 4 -32.80 28.13 13.53
C LEU A 4 -33.17 27.82 12.08
N ASP A 5 -33.17 28.85 11.23
CA ASP A 5 -33.52 28.79 9.81
C ASP A 5 -32.26 28.61 8.89
N LYS A 6 -31.10 28.37 9.50
CA LYS A 6 -29.83 28.13 8.80
C LYS A 6 -29.36 26.70 8.95
N LEU A 7 -28.85 26.15 7.86
CA LEU A 7 -28.22 24.83 7.83
C LEU A 7 -26.78 24.96 7.37
N TYR A 8 -25.87 24.32 8.08
CA TYR A 8 -24.45 24.21 7.71
C TYR A 8 -24.13 22.78 7.31
N ILE A 9 -23.55 22.61 6.14
CA ILE A 9 -23.19 21.31 5.56
C ILE A 9 -21.65 21.26 5.43
N PHE A 10 -21.06 20.24 6.04
CA PHE A 10 -19.63 20.06 6.10
C PHE A 10 -19.21 18.71 5.47
N THR A 11 -17.95 18.62 5.08
CA THR A 11 -17.39 17.40 4.50
C THR A 11 -17.21 16.29 5.53
N ASN A 12 -17.02 16.62 6.81
CA ASN A 12 -16.80 15.62 7.87
C ASN A 12 -17.37 16.08 9.23
N SER A 13 -17.58 15.11 10.14
CA SER A 13 -18.15 15.33 11.46
C SER A 13 -17.24 16.12 12.42
N ARG A 14 -15.93 16.18 12.18
CA ARG A 14 -14.98 16.97 13.01
C ARG A 14 -15.14 18.43 12.77
N LYS A 15 -15.38 18.80 11.52
CA LYS A 15 -15.69 20.18 11.16
C LYS A 15 -16.95 20.67 11.88
N ILE A 16 -17.94 19.78 12.01
CA ILE A 16 -19.15 20.07 12.80
C ILE A 16 -18.79 20.33 14.27
N ARG A 17 -17.89 19.53 14.86
CA ARG A 17 -17.44 19.74 16.23
C ARG A 17 -16.71 21.06 16.40
N GLU A 18 -15.77 21.37 15.48
CA GLU A 18 -15.06 22.65 15.43
C GLU A 18 -16.03 23.84 15.29
N PHE A 19 -17.02 23.69 14.42
CA PHE A 19 -18.08 24.69 14.22
C PHE A 19 -18.90 24.90 15.49
N ASN A 20 -19.38 23.82 16.10
CA ASN A 20 -20.19 23.89 17.30
C ASN A 20 -19.43 24.50 18.48
N ALA A 21 -18.10 24.26 18.59
CA ALA A 21 -17.25 24.84 19.65
C ALA A 21 -17.15 26.37 19.62
N LYS A 22 -17.52 27.02 18.51
CA LYS A 22 -17.53 28.49 18.39
C LYS A 22 -18.71 29.14 19.13
N PHE A 23 -19.75 28.37 19.43
CA PHE A 23 -20.96 28.83 20.06
C PHE A 23 -20.91 28.54 21.55
N GLN A 24 -20.83 29.60 22.38
CA GLN A 24 -20.85 29.49 23.83
C GLN A 24 -22.13 30.17 24.34
N ASN A 25 -22.97 29.41 25.01
CA ASN A 25 -24.27 29.91 25.58
C ASN A 25 -25.26 30.44 24.54
N GLU A 26 -25.18 29.97 23.30
CA GLU A 26 -26.09 30.32 22.21
C GLU A 26 -26.74 29.07 21.61
N LEU A 27 -27.85 29.20 20.91
CA LEU A 27 -28.43 28.15 20.12
C LEU A 27 -27.56 27.89 18.91
N VAL A 28 -27.03 26.66 18.83
CA VAL A 28 -26.19 26.23 17.71
C VAL A 28 -27.04 26.04 16.46
N PRO A 29 -26.64 26.60 15.31
CA PRO A 29 -27.32 26.34 14.04
C PRO A 29 -27.27 24.86 13.69
N LYS A 30 -28.25 24.39 12.94
CA LYS A 30 -28.25 22.98 12.49
C LYS A 30 -27.05 22.71 11.59
N ALA A 31 -26.29 21.67 11.90
CA ALA A 31 -25.10 21.27 11.16
C ALA A 31 -25.16 19.78 10.87
N MET A 32 -24.72 19.36 9.68
CA MET A 32 -24.65 17.96 9.27
C MET A 32 -23.56 17.73 8.21
N THR A 33 -23.21 16.48 7.98
CA THR A 33 -22.31 16.13 6.88
C THR A 33 -23.05 16.08 5.56
N ILE A 34 -22.30 16.14 4.43
CA ILE A 34 -22.89 15.99 3.09
C ILE A 34 -23.71 14.69 3.01
N ALA A 35 -23.16 13.57 3.46
CA ALA A 35 -23.86 12.29 3.44
C ALA A 35 -25.16 12.29 4.27
N GLN A 36 -25.15 12.90 5.47
CA GLN A 36 -26.37 13.05 6.29
C GLN A 36 -27.40 13.97 5.63
N PHE A 37 -26.92 14.98 4.91
CA PHE A 37 -27.77 15.88 4.16
C PHE A 37 -28.43 15.16 2.97
N GLU A 38 -27.67 14.43 2.19
CA GLU A 38 -28.17 13.62 1.08
C GLU A 38 -29.28 12.66 1.52
N GLN A 39 -29.06 11.91 2.61
CA GLN A 39 -30.07 11.01 3.17
C GLN A 39 -31.41 11.70 3.48
N LYS A 40 -31.40 13.01 3.80
CA LYS A 40 -32.63 13.78 4.11
C LYS A 40 -33.17 14.52 2.90
N ALA A 41 -32.27 15.00 2.03
CA ALA A 41 -32.64 15.82 0.86
C ALA A 41 -33.09 14.98 -0.34
N VAL A 42 -32.78 13.69 -0.34
CA VAL A 42 -33.08 12.75 -1.44
C VAL A 42 -34.17 11.77 -1.02
N LEU A 43 -35.14 11.56 -1.88
CA LEU A 43 -36.23 10.58 -1.73
C LEU A 43 -36.26 9.66 -2.94
N VAL A 44 -36.54 8.39 -2.72
CA VAL A 44 -36.80 7.39 -3.78
C VAL A 44 -38.21 6.81 -3.54
N PRO A 45 -39.27 7.43 -4.09
CA PRO A 45 -40.64 7.00 -3.83
C PRO A 45 -40.88 5.55 -4.29
N GLY A 46 -41.48 4.75 -3.42
CA GLY A 46 -41.90 3.39 -3.73
C GLY A 46 -40.77 2.35 -3.77
N ARG A 47 -39.56 2.73 -3.36
CA ARG A 47 -38.41 1.79 -3.25
C ARG A 47 -37.75 1.92 -1.90
N PHE A 48 -37.07 0.83 -1.50
CA PHE A 48 -36.32 0.74 -0.26
C PHE A 48 -34.81 0.60 -0.55
N GLU A 49 -33.99 1.16 0.31
CA GLU A 49 -32.54 0.97 0.21
C GLU A 49 -32.20 -0.47 0.54
N THR A 50 -31.43 -1.12 -0.32
CA THR A 50 -30.95 -2.49 -0.09
C THR A 50 -29.80 -2.48 0.91
N ASP A 51 -29.70 -3.53 1.74
CA ASP A 51 -28.52 -3.75 2.55
C ASP A 51 -27.31 -4.24 1.73
N GLU A 52 -26.11 -4.02 2.25
CA GLU A 52 -24.85 -4.36 1.59
C GLU A 52 -24.76 -5.85 1.21
N ALA A 53 -25.21 -6.74 2.11
CA ALA A 53 -25.16 -8.17 1.89
C ALA A 53 -26.07 -8.59 0.73
N TYR A 54 -27.28 -8.04 0.68
CA TYR A 54 -28.22 -8.37 -0.39
C TYR A 54 -27.82 -7.73 -1.72
N ALA A 55 -27.25 -6.53 -1.71
CA ALA A 55 -26.67 -5.93 -2.91
C ALA A 55 -25.58 -6.85 -3.53
N LEU A 56 -24.73 -7.47 -2.68
CA LEU A 56 -23.74 -8.47 -3.13
C LEU A 56 -24.39 -9.69 -3.79
N VAL A 57 -25.45 -10.22 -3.18
CA VAL A 57 -26.22 -11.34 -3.74
C VAL A 57 -26.79 -11.00 -5.12
N LEU A 58 -27.39 -9.83 -5.24
CA LEU A 58 -27.98 -9.39 -6.51
C LEU A 58 -26.91 -9.14 -7.58
N MET A 59 -25.77 -8.54 -7.21
CA MET A 59 -24.66 -8.34 -8.13
C MET A 59 -24.07 -9.67 -8.61
N GLN A 60 -23.89 -10.64 -7.72
CA GLN A 60 -23.44 -11.98 -8.09
C GLN A 60 -24.42 -12.65 -9.06
N ARG A 61 -25.71 -12.57 -8.78
CA ARG A 61 -26.76 -13.09 -9.67
C ARG A 61 -26.73 -12.41 -11.04
N ALA A 62 -26.51 -11.12 -11.08
CA ALA A 62 -26.35 -10.38 -12.32
C ALA A 62 -25.13 -10.88 -13.09
N CYS A 63 -23.98 -11.02 -12.45
CA CYS A 63 -22.76 -11.55 -13.07
C CYS A 63 -22.95 -13.00 -13.57
N ALA A 64 -23.58 -13.86 -12.77
CA ALA A 64 -23.83 -15.25 -13.13
C ALA A 64 -24.81 -15.41 -14.31
N SER A 65 -25.70 -14.44 -14.52
CA SER A 65 -26.64 -14.44 -15.64
C SER A 65 -26.02 -13.99 -16.96
N VAL A 66 -24.86 -13.35 -16.94
CA VAL A 66 -24.10 -12.90 -18.11
C VAL A 66 -22.91 -13.84 -18.29
N ARG A 67 -23.05 -14.80 -19.20
CA ARG A 67 -22.05 -15.88 -19.39
C ARG A 67 -20.66 -15.36 -19.67
N GLU A 68 -20.55 -14.32 -20.47
CA GLU A 68 -19.30 -13.67 -20.84
C GLU A 68 -18.59 -13.02 -19.65
N ALA A 69 -19.31 -12.67 -18.58
CA ALA A 69 -18.70 -12.11 -17.35
C ALA A 69 -17.74 -13.12 -16.71
N SER A 70 -18.09 -14.42 -16.69
CA SER A 70 -17.20 -15.45 -16.17
C SER A 70 -16.15 -15.89 -17.17
N GLU A 71 -16.50 -16.02 -18.46
CA GLU A 71 -15.62 -16.57 -19.50
C GLU A 71 -14.53 -15.59 -19.93
N ARG A 72 -14.85 -14.30 -20.04
CA ARG A 72 -13.94 -13.27 -20.56
C ARG A 72 -13.40 -12.32 -19.48
N LEU A 73 -14.24 -11.84 -18.56
CA LEU A 73 -13.82 -10.98 -17.47
C LEU A 73 -13.34 -11.77 -16.26
N ARG A 74 -13.51 -13.12 -16.26
CA ARG A 74 -13.15 -14.01 -15.16
C ARG A 74 -13.75 -13.62 -13.81
N ILE A 75 -14.95 -13.03 -13.86
CA ILE A 75 -15.71 -12.77 -12.65
C ILE A 75 -16.22 -14.12 -12.13
N PRO A 76 -15.87 -14.53 -10.90
CA PRO A 76 -16.29 -15.81 -10.39
C PRO A 76 -17.82 -15.94 -10.37
N SER A 77 -18.35 -17.04 -10.89
CA SER A 77 -19.79 -17.37 -10.82
C SER A 77 -20.17 -17.95 -9.46
N GLU A 78 -19.22 -18.58 -8.77
CA GLU A 78 -19.42 -19.11 -7.42
C GLU A 78 -19.36 -17.96 -6.39
N PHE A 79 -20.36 -17.91 -5.49
CA PHE A 79 -20.58 -16.76 -4.61
C PHE A 79 -19.40 -16.48 -3.68
N PHE A 80 -18.79 -17.49 -3.10
CA PHE A 80 -17.68 -17.29 -2.16
C PHE A 80 -16.42 -16.75 -2.84
N ALA A 81 -16.11 -17.22 -4.04
CA ALA A 81 -15.00 -16.67 -4.83
C ALA A 81 -15.30 -15.25 -5.29
N PHE A 82 -16.55 -14.97 -5.68
CA PHE A 82 -17.03 -13.63 -6.03
C PHE A 82 -16.87 -12.67 -4.86
N LEU A 83 -17.26 -13.07 -3.66
CA LEU A 83 -17.23 -12.23 -2.46
C LEU A 83 -15.82 -11.73 -2.11
N LYS A 84 -14.79 -12.53 -2.38
CA LYS A 84 -13.39 -12.14 -2.11
C LYS A 84 -12.87 -11.02 -3.03
N ASN A 85 -13.48 -10.82 -4.20
CA ASN A 85 -12.96 -9.96 -5.26
C ASN A 85 -14.02 -9.07 -5.94
N ASN A 86 -15.04 -8.61 -5.22
CA ASN A 86 -16.16 -7.86 -5.83
C ASN A 86 -16.09 -6.33 -5.70
N ASP A 87 -15.27 -5.81 -4.81
CA ASP A 87 -15.22 -4.37 -4.48
C ASP A 87 -15.00 -3.46 -5.70
N TYR A 88 -14.26 -3.96 -6.69
CA TYR A 88 -13.96 -3.20 -7.90
C TYR A 88 -15.20 -2.98 -8.79
N LEU A 89 -16.16 -3.93 -8.85
CA LEU A 89 -17.39 -3.78 -9.62
C LEU A 89 -18.28 -2.69 -9.03
N PHE A 90 -18.54 -2.77 -7.72
CA PHE A 90 -19.31 -1.75 -7.03
C PHE A 90 -18.66 -0.38 -7.12
N SER A 91 -17.36 -0.30 -6.91
CA SER A 91 -16.60 0.96 -7.00
C SER A 91 -16.70 1.55 -8.41
N PHE A 92 -16.55 0.71 -9.44
CA PHE A 92 -16.64 1.14 -10.83
C PHE A 92 -18.03 1.65 -11.20
N PHE A 93 -19.08 0.86 -10.93
CA PHE A 93 -20.44 1.27 -11.26
C PHE A 93 -20.92 2.47 -10.45
N LYS A 94 -20.52 2.55 -9.17
CA LYS A 94 -20.81 3.71 -8.33
C LYS A 94 -20.10 4.96 -8.84
N GLU A 95 -18.83 4.86 -9.24
CA GLU A 95 -18.09 5.99 -9.81
C GLU A 95 -18.80 6.53 -11.07
N LEU A 96 -19.24 5.65 -11.97
CA LEU A 96 -20.00 6.06 -13.15
C LEU A 96 -21.32 6.73 -12.79
N ALA A 97 -22.08 6.13 -11.89
CA ALA A 97 -23.39 6.64 -11.47
C ALA A 97 -23.28 8.04 -10.85
N ILE A 98 -22.37 8.26 -9.88
CA ILE A 98 -22.19 9.58 -9.27
C ILE A 98 -21.58 10.61 -10.22
N SER A 99 -20.85 10.16 -11.25
CA SER A 99 -20.34 11.02 -12.32
C SER A 99 -21.37 11.28 -13.41
N LYS A 100 -22.60 10.73 -13.29
CA LYS A 100 -23.66 10.83 -14.30
C LYS A 100 -23.20 10.34 -15.68
N LYS A 101 -22.39 9.27 -15.72
CA LYS A 101 -21.87 8.64 -16.92
C LYS A 101 -22.40 7.21 -17.06
N SER A 102 -22.64 6.83 -18.31
CA SER A 102 -22.95 5.44 -18.66
C SER A 102 -21.69 4.70 -19.12
N VAL A 103 -21.75 3.37 -19.20
CA VAL A 103 -20.67 2.58 -19.79
C VAL A 103 -20.50 2.93 -21.29
N ALA A 104 -21.57 3.35 -21.97
CA ALA A 104 -21.51 3.80 -23.36
C ALA A 104 -20.65 5.06 -23.54
N ASP A 105 -20.61 5.96 -22.55
CA ASP A 105 -19.77 7.16 -22.56
C ASP A 105 -18.27 6.85 -22.49
N LEU A 106 -17.90 5.61 -22.19
CA LEU A 106 -16.51 5.14 -22.15
C LEU A 106 -16.05 4.52 -23.46
N LYS A 107 -16.95 4.29 -24.43
CA LYS A 107 -16.66 3.69 -25.74
C LYS A 107 -16.12 4.77 -26.67
N PHE A 108 -14.80 4.80 -26.85
CA PHE A 108 -14.13 5.72 -27.76
C PHE A 108 -13.50 4.95 -28.93
N SER A 109 -13.49 5.55 -30.13
CA SER A 109 -12.98 4.95 -31.36
C SER A 109 -11.49 4.52 -31.37
N ASP A 110 -10.73 4.96 -30.38
CA ASP A 110 -9.28 4.64 -30.23
C ASP A 110 -9.00 3.46 -29.29
N ILE A 111 -10.02 2.73 -28.89
CA ILE A 111 -9.90 1.64 -27.91
C ILE A 111 -9.70 0.33 -28.68
N TYR A 112 -8.79 -0.54 -28.18
CA TYR A 112 -8.62 -1.89 -28.70
C TYR A 112 -9.96 -2.66 -28.68
N ALA A 113 -10.24 -3.45 -29.71
CA ALA A 113 -11.50 -4.18 -29.88
C ALA A 113 -11.89 -5.02 -28.65
N ASP A 114 -10.90 -5.66 -27.99
CA ASP A 114 -11.11 -6.45 -26.77
C ASP A 114 -11.66 -5.61 -25.60
N TYR A 115 -11.26 -4.34 -25.51
CA TYR A 115 -11.72 -3.46 -24.45
C TYR A 115 -13.15 -3.01 -24.64
N GLU A 116 -13.58 -2.76 -25.88
CA GLU A 116 -14.97 -2.41 -26.19
C GLU A 116 -15.92 -3.56 -25.83
N GLU A 117 -15.47 -4.79 -26.08
CA GLU A 117 -16.21 -5.98 -25.70
C GLU A 117 -16.33 -6.13 -24.18
N HIS A 118 -15.25 -5.90 -23.43
CA HIS A 118 -15.27 -5.91 -21.96
C HIS A 118 -16.26 -4.88 -21.40
N LEU A 119 -16.29 -3.67 -21.96
CA LEU A 119 -17.27 -2.65 -21.59
C LEU A 119 -18.71 -3.10 -21.90
N GLY A 120 -18.94 -3.77 -23.02
CA GLY A 120 -20.25 -4.34 -23.37
C GLY A 120 -20.73 -5.37 -22.33
N ILE A 121 -19.83 -6.23 -21.86
CA ILE A 121 -20.13 -7.21 -20.81
C ILE A 121 -20.46 -6.52 -19.48
N LEU A 122 -19.68 -5.50 -19.07
CA LEU A 122 -19.96 -4.73 -17.87
C LEU A 122 -21.29 -3.98 -17.96
N GLU A 123 -21.63 -3.46 -19.15
CA GLU A 123 -22.92 -2.81 -19.39
C GLU A 123 -24.08 -3.79 -19.23
N ALA A 124 -23.95 -5.04 -19.76
CA ALA A 124 -24.95 -6.08 -19.60
C ALA A 124 -25.12 -6.50 -18.12
N VAL A 125 -24.01 -6.65 -17.39
CA VAL A 125 -24.05 -6.93 -15.93
C VAL A 125 -24.75 -5.81 -15.18
N LEU A 126 -24.43 -4.56 -15.45
CA LEU A 126 -25.07 -3.39 -14.80
C LEU A 126 -26.57 -3.33 -15.12
N ALA A 127 -26.96 -3.55 -16.36
CA ALA A 127 -28.36 -3.58 -16.77
C ALA A 127 -29.13 -4.67 -16.00
N ARG A 128 -28.56 -5.87 -15.94
CA ARG A 128 -29.16 -6.98 -15.20
C ARG A 128 -29.25 -6.74 -13.69
N TYR A 129 -28.24 -6.11 -13.12
CA TYR A 129 -28.25 -5.71 -11.71
C TYR A 129 -29.38 -4.71 -11.40
N LYS A 130 -29.52 -3.68 -12.25
CA LYS A 130 -30.62 -2.69 -12.14
C LYS A 130 -32.00 -3.32 -12.29
N GLU A 131 -32.16 -4.29 -13.18
CA GLU A 131 -33.41 -5.05 -13.34
C GLU A 131 -33.76 -5.83 -12.07
N LEU A 132 -32.77 -6.52 -11.46
CA LEU A 132 -32.98 -7.27 -10.23
C LEU A 132 -33.41 -6.38 -9.07
N LEU A 133 -32.74 -5.24 -8.88
CA LEU A 133 -33.13 -4.24 -7.89
C LEU A 133 -34.57 -3.73 -8.14
N ALA A 134 -34.87 -3.39 -9.39
CA ALA A 134 -36.19 -2.86 -9.77
C ALA A 134 -37.32 -3.87 -9.55
N ALA A 135 -37.07 -5.16 -9.83
CA ALA A 135 -38.05 -6.22 -9.64
C ALA A 135 -38.50 -6.40 -8.18
N GLU A 136 -37.62 -6.05 -7.24
CA GLU A 136 -37.90 -6.13 -5.80
C GLU A 136 -38.20 -4.77 -5.16
N ASN A 137 -38.37 -3.71 -5.96
CA ASN A 137 -38.56 -2.34 -5.48
C ASN A 137 -37.43 -1.85 -4.56
N LEU A 138 -36.18 -2.21 -4.90
CA LEU A 138 -35.00 -1.81 -4.19
C LEU A 138 -34.19 -0.74 -4.96
N TYR A 139 -33.32 -0.05 -4.23
CA TYR A 139 -32.31 0.83 -4.79
C TYR A 139 -31.03 0.78 -3.95
N ASP A 140 -29.94 1.23 -4.52
CA ASP A 140 -28.63 1.39 -3.87
C ASP A 140 -27.90 2.64 -4.36
N GLY A 141 -26.65 2.85 -3.93
CA GLY A 141 -25.84 4.00 -4.35
C GLY A 141 -25.48 4.02 -5.83
N ILE A 142 -25.66 2.91 -6.59
CA ILE A 142 -25.46 2.88 -8.05
C ILE A 142 -26.70 3.39 -8.77
N THR A 143 -27.88 3.05 -8.30
CA THR A 143 -29.15 3.43 -8.94
C THR A 143 -29.69 4.76 -8.44
N LEU A 144 -29.37 5.18 -7.21
CA LEU A 144 -29.83 6.40 -6.57
C LEU A 144 -29.70 7.65 -7.47
N PRO A 145 -28.53 7.93 -8.12
CA PRO A 145 -28.36 9.14 -8.91
C PRO A 145 -29.29 9.26 -10.13
N GLU A 146 -29.90 8.15 -10.56
CA GLU A 146 -30.80 8.13 -11.71
C GLU A 146 -32.27 8.27 -11.34
N ILE A 147 -32.66 7.84 -10.13
CA ILE A 147 -34.08 7.66 -9.75
C ILE A 147 -34.54 8.54 -8.60
N TYR A 148 -33.67 9.38 -8.06
CA TYR A 148 -33.98 10.23 -6.92
C TYR A 148 -34.97 11.34 -7.25
N ARG A 149 -35.62 11.85 -6.21
CA ARG A 149 -36.38 13.09 -6.21
C ARG A 149 -35.93 13.96 -5.06
N LEU A 150 -35.84 15.27 -5.29
CA LEU A 150 -35.49 16.21 -4.24
C LEU A 150 -36.60 16.30 -3.20
N ASN A 151 -36.26 16.16 -1.92
CA ASN A 151 -37.14 16.43 -0.79
C ASN A 151 -37.29 17.93 -0.58
N GLY A 152 -38.11 18.60 -1.41
CA GLY A 152 -38.32 20.03 -1.34
C GLY A 152 -38.96 20.50 -0.02
N GLY A 153 -39.70 19.61 0.69
CA GLY A 153 -40.23 19.89 2.02
C GLY A 153 -39.11 20.16 3.03
N PHE A 154 -38.15 19.24 3.10
CA PHE A 154 -36.98 19.37 3.97
C PHE A 154 -36.10 20.58 3.61
N VAL A 155 -35.82 20.80 2.33
CA VAL A 155 -34.97 21.92 1.88
C VAL A 155 -35.57 23.26 2.27
N ARG A 156 -36.90 23.46 2.12
CA ARG A 156 -37.58 24.71 2.45
C ARG A 156 -37.74 25.01 3.93
N GLU A 157 -37.37 24.05 4.83
CA GLU A 157 -37.26 24.35 6.26
C GLU A 157 -36.18 25.40 6.54
N PHE A 158 -35.20 25.54 5.62
CA PHE A 158 -34.06 26.45 5.81
C PHE A 158 -34.13 27.62 4.85
N ARG A 159 -33.95 28.82 5.38
CA ARG A 159 -33.83 30.04 4.61
C ARG A 159 -32.50 30.18 3.91
N GLU A 160 -31.43 29.73 4.59
CA GLU A 160 -30.07 29.75 4.10
C GLU A 160 -29.39 28.40 4.36
N ILE A 161 -28.73 27.86 3.33
CA ILE A 161 -27.89 26.67 3.43
C ILE A 161 -26.47 27.07 3.09
N TYR A 162 -25.54 26.74 3.98
CA TYR A 162 -24.11 26.96 3.82
C TYR A 162 -23.44 25.61 3.55
N LEU A 163 -22.80 25.46 2.41
CA LEU A 163 -22.07 24.27 1.99
C LEU A 163 -20.58 24.56 1.99
N GLU A 164 -19.81 23.93 2.84
CA GLU A 164 -18.34 24.02 2.80
C GLU A 164 -17.76 22.90 1.93
N VAL A 165 -16.96 23.29 0.91
CA VAL A 165 -16.37 22.36 -0.07
C VAL A 165 -14.84 22.40 0.04
N ASP A 166 -14.28 21.29 0.51
CA ASP A 166 -12.85 21.11 0.71
C ASP A 166 -12.23 20.10 -0.28
N GLY A 167 -12.87 19.89 -1.44
CA GLY A 167 -12.42 18.92 -2.41
C GLY A 167 -13.30 18.89 -3.64
N PHE A 168 -13.43 17.71 -4.25
CA PHE A 168 -14.34 17.51 -5.37
C PHE A 168 -15.70 17.05 -4.87
N LEU A 169 -16.75 17.61 -5.47
CA LEU A 169 -18.09 17.05 -5.44
C LEU A 169 -18.33 16.26 -6.75
N SER A 170 -19.13 15.22 -6.68
CA SER A 170 -19.56 14.45 -7.85
C SER A 170 -20.55 15.25 -8.70
N GLU A 171 -20.75 14.86 -9.95
CA GLU A 171 -21.75 15.49 -10.83
C GLU A 171 -23.17 15.35 -10.26
N PHE A 172 -23.43 14.23 -9.57
CA PHE A 172 -24.71 14.05 -8.85
C PHE A 172 -24.90 15.07 -7.73
N GLU A 173 -23.87 15.31 -6.91
CA GLU A 173 -23.93 16.32 -5.84
C GLU A 173 -24.08 17.74 -6.42
N TRP A 174 -23.36 18.06 -7.50
CA TRP A 174 -23.51 19.36 -8.17
C TRP A 174 -24.91 19.58 -8.72
N GLU A 175 -25.51 18.56 -9.34
CA GLU A 175 -26.91 18.62 -9.80
C GLU A 175 -27.85 18.83 -8.63
N LEU A 176 -27.70 18.05 -7.53
CA LEU A 176 -28.51 18.17 -6.33
C LEU A 176 -28.44 19.57 -5.72
N PHE A 177 -27.22 20.12 -5.54
CA PHE A 177 -27.06 21.46 -4.97
C PHE A 177 -27.55 22.56 -5.92
N SER A 178 -27.44 22.37 -7.22
CA SER A 178 -28.02 23.32 -8.21
C SER A 178 -29.53 23.35 -8.15
N GLU A 179 -30.19 22.20 -7.96
CA GLU A 179 -31.67 22.17 -7.76
C GLU A 179 -32.04 22.79 -6.41
N ILE A 180 -31.28 22.61 -5.36
CA ILE A 180 -31.48 23.23 -4.04
C ILE A 180 -31.41 24.76 -4.14
N ALA A 181 -30.44 25.28 -4.89
CA ALA A 181 -30.26 26.73 -5.08
C ALA A 181 -31.46 27.42 -5.72
N LYS A 182 -32.34 26.67 -6.41
CA LYS A 182 -33.61 27.18 -6.95
C LYS A 182 -34.70 27.29 -5.90
N LEU A 183 -34.59 26.57 -4.77
CA LEU A 183 -35.60 26.50 -3.73
C LEU A 183 -35.30 27.38 -2.50
N THR A 184 -34.02 27.58 -2.20
CA THR A 184 -33.53 28.35 -1.05
C THR A 184 -32.20 29.03 -1.35
N THR A 185 -31.78 29.97 -0.50
CA THR A 185 -30.45 30.60 -0.65
C THR A 185 -29.33 29.60 -0.31
N LEU A 186 -28.56 29.20 -1.32
CA LEU A 186 -27.41 28.33 -1.18
C LEU A 186 -26.11 29.12 -1.29
N LYS A 187 -25.27 29.04 -0.26
CA LYS A 187 -23.95 29.67 -0.20
C LYS A 187 -22.89 28.61 -0.12
N ILE A 188 -21.94 28.61 -1.04
CA ILE A 188 -20.83 27.69 -1.09
C ILE A 188 -19.58 28.39 -0.56
N ILE A 189 -18.95 27.79 0.45
CA ILE A 189 -17.70 28.26 1.07
C ILE A 189 -16.57 27.34 0.58
N PHE A 190 -15.53 27.92 0.02
CA PHE A 190 -14.42 27.19 -0.54
C PHE A 190 -13.13 27.99 -0.54
N GLN A 191 -12.03 27.31 -0.78
CA GLN A 191 -10.69 27.88 -0.91
C GLN A 191 -10.18 27.68 -2.34
N THR A 192 -9.37 28.63 -2.82
CA THR A 192 -8.75 28.56 -4.15
C THR A 192 -7.26 28.27 -4.03
N SER A 193 -6.75 27.43 -4.94
CA SER A 193 -5.35 27.04 -5.06
C SER A 193 -5.02 26.73 -6.52
N LYS A 194 -3.74 26.77 -6.87
CA LYS A 194 -3.27 26.29 -8.17
C LYS A 194 -3.58 24.78 -8.40
N PHE A 195 -3.87 24.04 -7.32
CA PHE A 195 -4.10 22.59 -7.35
C PHE A 195 -5.59 22.19 -7.39
N ASN A 196 -6.52 23.08 -7.09
CA ASN A 196 -7.96 22.77 -7.16
C ASN A 196 -8.68 23.44 -8.33
N LYS A 197 -7.98 23.66 -9.43
CA LYS A 197 -8.47 24.31 -10.64
C LYS A 197 -9.80 23.68 -11.14
N LYS A 198 -9.94 22.35 -11.06
CA LYS A 198 -11.16 21.66 -11.50
C LYS A 198 -12.42 22.10 -10.71
N LEU A 199 -12.27 22.31 -9.39
CA LEU A 199 -13.33 22.86 -8.56
C LEU A 199 -13.71 24.29 -9.00
N ILE A 200 -12.71 25.13 -9.22
CA ILE A 200 -12.93 26.53 -9.62
C ILE A 200 -13.65 26.61 -10.97
N LEU A 201 -13.21 25.84 -11.95
CA LEU A 201 -13.88 25.76 -13.25
C LEU A 201 -15.33 25.31 -13.13
N LYS A 202 -15.59 24.32 -12.26
CA LYS A 202 -16.96 23.86 -12.04
C LYS A 202 -17.83 24.91 -11.37
N LEU A 203 -17.29 25.63 -10.37
CA LEU A 203 -18.00 26.75 -9.72
C LEU A 203 -18.28 27.89 -10.69
N ALA A 204 -17.34 28.23 -11.56
CA ALA A 204 -17.53 29.21 -12.62
C ALA A 204 -18.64 28.78 -13.60
N GLU A 205 -18.62 27.51 -14.03
CA GLU A 205 -19.66 26.94 -14.92
C GLU A 205 -21.05 27.05 -14.31
N ILE A 206 -21.26 26.59 -13.08
CA ILE A 206 -22.60 26.55 -12.46
C ILE A 206 -23.09 27.91 -12.02
N SER A 207 -22.21 28.86 -11.69
CA SER A 207 -22.59 30.24 -11.31
C SER A 207 -22.74 31.16 -12.52
N GLY A 208 -22.10 30.82 -13.64
CA GLY A 208 -21.99 31.67 -14.81
C GLY A 208 -21.08 32.89 -14.63
N LEU A 209 -20.20 32.85 -13.62
CA LEU A 209 -19.14 33.85 -13.37
C LEU A 209 -17.89 33.54 -14.20
N ASP A 210 -17.11 34.59 -14.50
CA ASP A 210 -15.81 34.37 -15.14
C ASP A 210 -14.83 33.73 -14.16
N ALA A 211 -14.09 32.74 -14.64
CA ALA A 211 -13.12 32.05 -13.81
C ALA A 211 -11.98 32.95 -13.29
N SER A 212 -11.72 34.07 -13.94
CA SER A 212 -10.74 35.08 -13.52
C SER A 212 -11.16 35.85 -12.24
N GLU A 213 -12.44 35.79 -11.85
CA GLU A 213 -12.91 36.40 -10.61
C GLU A 213 -12.43 35.66 -9.36
N PHE A 214 -12.03 34.39 -9.52
CA PHE A 214 -11.57 33.53 -8.44
C PHE A 214 -10.03 33.70 -8.26
N SER A 215 -9.61 34.75 -7.54
CA SER A 215 -8.18 34.97 -7.29
C SER A 215 -7.54 33.79 -6.52
N LEU A 216 -6.26 33.47 -6.83
CA LEU A 216 -5.53 32.39 -6.15
C LEU A 216 -5.37 32.67 -4.65
N TYR A 217 -5.34 31.59 -3.86
CA TYR A 217 -5.10 31.61 -2.41
C TYR A 217 -6.13 32.48 -1.64
N GLY A 218 -7.35 32.55 -2.16
CA GLY A 218 -8.48 33.21 -1.50
C GLY A 218 -9.40 32.22 -0.77
N GLU A 219 -10.05 32.72 0.27
CA GLU A 219 -11.25 32.10 0.81
C GLU A 219 -12.46 32.85 0.25
N PHE A 220 -13.48 32.12 -0.22
CA PHE A 220 -14.62 32.69 -0.89
C PHE A 220 -15.94 32.15 -0.35
N GLU A 221 -16.97 32.98 -0.38
CA GLU A 221 -18.38 32.63 -0.26
C GLU A 221 -19.06 32.95 -1.58
N LEU A 222 -19.56 31.93 -2.27
CA LEU A 222 -20.36 32.06 -3.49
C LEU A 222 -21.82 31.82 -3.15
N ASN A 223 -22.64 32.83 -3.29
CA ASN A 223 -24.09 32.69 -3.25
C ASN A 223 -24.55 32.18 -4.63
N LEU A 224 -24.84 30.89 -4.74
CA LEU A 224 -25.24 30.28 -5.98
C LEU A 224 -26.62 30.74 -6.45
N SER A 225 -27.52 31.10 -5.52
CA SER A 225 -28.86 31.58 -5.83
C SER A 225 -28.87 32.99 -6.45
N SER A 226 -28.00 33.90 -5.96
CA SER A 226 -27.91 35.30 -6.49
C SER A 226 -26.72 35.50 -7.45
N ARG A 227 -25.84 34.49 -7.60
CA ARG A 227 -24.61 34.55 -8.40
C ARG A 227 -23.59 35.60 -7.91
N GLU A 228 -23.55 35.84 -6.63
CA GLU A 228 -22.65 36.80 -6.00
C GLU A 228 -21.46 36.11 -5.39
N LEU A 229 -20.24 36.54 -5.76
CA LEU A 229 -18.99 36.06 -5.21
C LEU A 229 -18.43 37.07 -4.22
N LYS A 230 -18.11 36.59 -3.01
CA LYS A 230 -17.51 37.42 -1.96
C LYS A 230 -16.21 36.78 -1.50
N LYS A 231 -15.08 37.51 -1.58
CA LYS A 231 -13.83 37.09 -0.98
C LYS A 231 -13.86 37.33 0.54
N THR A 232 -13.70 36.28 1.33
CA THR A 232 -13.80 36.33 2.79
C THR A 232 -12.45 36.29 3.49
N GLY A 233 -11.38 35.86 2.80
CA GLY A 233 -10.07 35.78 3.40
C GLY A 233 -8.95 35.46 2.40
N VAL A 234 -7.74 35.33 2.92
CA VAL A 234 -6.53 34.93 2.18
C VAL A 234 -5.85 33.80 2.95
N LEU A 235 -5.49 32.74 2.24
CA LEU A 235 -5.01 31.49 2.84
C LEU A 235 -3.53 31.50 3.27
N ARG A 236 -2.67 32.26 2.59
CA ARG A 236 -1.23 32.05 2.69
C ARG A 236 -0.60 32.89 3.81
N LYS A 237 -0.11 32.23 4.87
CA LYS A 237 0.64 32.86 5.98
C LYS A 237 2.15 32.61 5.90
N ASN A 238 2.67 31.84 4.94
CA ASN A 238 4.07 31.45 4.82
C ASN A 238 4.68 30.99 6.14
N PRO A 239 4.21 29.87 6.73
CA PRO A 239 4.73 29.40 7.99
C PRO A 239 6.20 29.02 7.88
N LEU A 240 6.93 29.03 9.00
CA LEU A 240 8.22 28.38 9.09
C LEU A 240 8.00 26.86 8.98
N VAL A 241 8.47 26.26 7.91
CA VAL A 241 8.41 24.83 7.68
C VAL A 241 9.79 24.24 7.97
N LEU A 242 9.88 23.41 8.99
CA LEU A 242 11.06 22.64 9.32
C LEU A 242 10.96 21.25 8.71
N LYS A 243 12.06 20.72 8.19
CA LYS A 243 12.13 19.35 7.70
C LYS A 243 13.26 18.57 8.36
N ARG A 244 13.07 17.25 8.52
CA ARG A 244 14.12 16.36 9.01
C ARG A 244 13.98 14.97 8.39
N SER A 245 15.12 14.39 8.00
CA SER A 245 15.21 12.99 7.57
C SER A 245 15.74 12.10 8.67
N PHE A 246 15.28 10.85 8.70
CA PHE A 246 15.73 9.81 9.62
C PHE A 246 16.04 8.52 8.86
N SER A 247 17.01 7.73 9.33
CA SER A 247 17.35 6.45 8.72
C SER A 247 16.24 5.40 8.92
N ALA A 248 15.53 5.47 10.05
CA ALA A 248 14.48 4.54 10.42
C ALA A 248 13.14 5.24 10.65
N ARG A 249 12.06 4.56 10.23
CA ARG A 249 10.69 5.05 10.36
C ARG A 249 10.30 5.32 11.82
N SER A 250 10.73 4.46 12.75
CA SER A 250 10.42 4.59 14.17
C SER A 250 10.99 5.85 14.84
N LEU A 251 12.14 6.36 14.34
CA LEU A 251 12.77 7.57 14.88
C LEU A 251 11.91 8.82 14.71
N GLN A 252 11.04 8.83 13.71
CA GLN A 252 10.10 9.92 13.48
C GLN A 252 9.09 10.10 14.62
N ALA A 253 8.76 9.03 15.35
CA ALA A 253 7.85 9.13 16.50
C ALA A 253 8.44 10.03 17.60
N ALA A 254 9.74 9.90 17.86
CA ALA A 254 10.45 10.74 18.82
C ALA A 254 10.47 12.21 18.37
N TYR A 255 10.71 12.45 17.09
CA TYR A 255 10.64 13.80 16.52
C TYR A 255 9.26 14.42 16.67
N ALA A 256 8.19 13.66 16.43
CA ALA A 256 6.83 14.13 16.61
C ALA A 256 6.56 14.58 18.06
N MET A 257 6.99 13.78 19.04
CA MET A 257 6.83 14.08 20.46
C MET A 257 7.62 15.33 20.85
N ALA A 258 8.86 15.45 20.39
CA ALA A 258 9.70 16.60 20.66
C ALA A 258 9.11 17.88 20.05
N LYS A 259 8.65 17.84 18.80
CA LYS A 259 8.02 18.98 18.13
C LYS A 259 6.68 19.36 18.74
N ALA A 260 5.87 18.38 19.13
CA ALA A 260 4.63 18.65 19.84
C ALA A 260 4.89 19.39 21.17
N SER A 261 5.88 18.94 21.94
CA SER A 261 6.29 19.60 23.18
C SER A 261 6.85 21.01 22.92
N GLU A 262 7.69 21.19 21.90
CA GLU A 262 8.23 22.50 21.48
C GLU A 262 7.10 23.46 21.08
N PHE A 263 6.13 23.03 20.31
CA PHE A 263 5.01 23.87 19.89
C PHE A 263 4.13 24.30 21.07
N VAL A 264 3.93 23.41 22.05
CA VAL A 264 3.22 23.75 23.29
C VAL A 264 4.02 24.75 24.12
N ALA A 265 5.34 24.57 24.26
CA ALA A 265 6.22 25.50 24.96
C ALA A 265 6.24 26.89 24.31
N ASP A 266 6.09 26.96 23.00
CA ASP A 266 5.97 28.21 22.22
C ASP A 266 4.57 28.84 22.29
N GLY A 267 3.68 28.32 23.12
CA GLY A 267 2.36 28.88 23.42
C GLY A 267 1.24 28.43 22.50
N ILE A 268 1.45 27.42 21.65
CA ILE A 268 0.36 26.81 20.86
C ILE A 268 -0.43 25.86 21.76
N LYS A 269 -1.74 26.04 21.81
CA LYS A 269 -2.60 25.13 22.58
C LYS A 269 -2.54 23.71 22.01
N PRO A 270 -2.47 22.66 22.84
CA PRO A 270 -2.40 21.28 22.36
C PRO A 270 -3.52 20.89 21.39
N GLU A 271 -4.73 21.41 21.60
CA GLU A 271 -5.90 21.18 20.73
C GLU A 271 -5.74 21.79 19.34
N ASN A 272 -4.85 22.77 19.18
CA ASN A 272 -4.53 23.42 17.91
C ASN A 272 -3.30 22.81 17.21
N ILE A 273 -2.79 21.68 17.72
CA ILE A 273 -1.69 20.94 17.12
C ILE A 273 -2.23 19.64 16.50
N ALA A 274 -1.83 19.37 15.27
CA ALA A 274 -2.14 18.12 14.60
C ALA A 274 -0.87 17.37 14.17
N VAL A 275 -0.88 16.06 14.36
CA VAL A 275 0.08 15.11 13.78
C VAL A 275 -0.62 14.41 12.61
N ILE A 276 -0.06 14.56 11.44
CA ILE A 276 -0.64 14.02 10.20
C ILE A 276 0.15 12.79 9.76
N LEU A 277 -0.58 11.71 9.54
CA LEU A 277 -0.05 10.44 9.08
C LEU A 277 -0.53 10.15 7.64
N PRO A 278 0.36 10.23 6.64
CA PRO A 278 0.05 9.77 5.28
C PRO A 278 -0.29 8.29 5.22
N ASP A 279 0.42 7.49 6.03
CA ASP A 279 0.09 6.09 6.29
C ASP A 279 -0.37 5.93 7.74
N GLU A 280 -1.65 5.60 7.91
CA GLU A 280 -2.26 5.45 9.23
C GLU A 280 -1.68 4.28 10.05
N SER A 281 -0.98 3.34 9.40
CA SER A 281 -0.28 2.26 10.12
C SER A 281 0.81 2.78 11.05
N PHE A 282 1.34 3.99 10.78
CA PHE A 282 2.30 4.65 11.66
C PHE A 282 1.73 4.97 13.06
N ALA A 283 0.41 5.06 13.18
CA ALA A 283 -0.24 5.28 14.48
C ALA A 283 0.15 4.22 15.51
N GLU A 284 0.44 3.01 15.10
CA GLU A 284 0.86 1.92 15.99
C GLU A 284 2.23 2.21 16.60
N ILE A 285 3.18 2.65 15.77
CA ILE A 285 4.52 3.05 16.23
C ILE A 285 4.40 4.22 17.19
N LEU A 286 3.59 5.23 16.85
CA LEU A 286 3.41 6.41 17.66
C LEU A 286 2.77 6.09 19.03
N ARG A 287 1.79 5.17 19.07
CA ARG A 287 1.16 4.70 20.32
C ARG A 287 2.13 4.00 21.26
N LEU A 288 3.03 3.17 20.72
CA LEU A 288 4.04 2.47 21.52
C LEU A 288 4.98 3.44 22.25
N HIS A 289 5.23 4.61 21.65
CA HIS A 289 6.13 5.62 22.20
C HIS A 289 5.41 6.69 23.04
N ASP A 290 4.08 6.83 22.92
CA ASP A 290 3.27 7.84 23.65
C ASP A 290 2.98 7.42 25.08
N ARG A 291 4.04 7.27 25.91
CA ARG A 291 3.91 6.96 27.33
C ARG A 291 3.18 8.06 28.12
N GLY A 292 3.29 9.30 27.66
CA GLY A 292 2.65 10.48 28.25
C GLY A 292 1.19 10.66 27.89
N LYS A 293 0.63 9.83 27.03
CA LYS A 293 -0.75 9.94 26.50
C LYS A 293 -1.09 11.34 26.01
N MET A 294 -0.16 11.97 25.30
CA MET A 294 -0.35 13.31 24.74
C MET A 294 -1.18 13.31 23.45
N PHE A 295 -1.23 12.18 22.74
CA PHE A 295 -1.88 12.06 21.45
C PHE A 295 -3.31 11.50 21.55
N ASN A 296 -4.19 12.04 20.71
CA ASN A 296 -5.54 11.56 20.49
C ASN A 296 -5.63 11.00 19.05
N PHE A 297 -5.71 9.69 18.92
CA PHE A 297 -5.74 8.99 17.64
C PHE A 297 -7.13 9.02 17.02
N ALA A 298 -7.34 10.00 16.22
CA ALA A 298 -8.60 10.31 15.62
C ALA A 298 -9.12 9.27 14.60
N MET A 299 -8.22 8.45 14.02
CA MET A 299 -8.57 7.36 13.09
C MET A 299 -9.16 6.13 13.78
N GLY A 300 -9.27 6.13 15.10
CA GLY A 300 -9.70 4.97 15.87
C GLY A 300 -8.65 3.86 15.93
N GLU A 301 -9.04 2.72 16.45
CA GLU A 301 -8.20 1.52 16.50
C GLU A 301 -8.72 0.46 15.54
N SER A 302 -7.81 -0.23 14.83
CA SER A 302 -8.22 -1.31 13.93
C SER A 302 -8.87 -2.46 14.73
N PHE A 303 -10.02 -2.92 14.29
CA PHE A 303 -10.70 -4.06 14.90
C PHE A 303 -9.84 -5.34 14.87
N THR A 304 -8.90 -5.41 13.94
CA THR A 304 -7.96 -6.53 13.84
C THR A 304 -7.10 -6.73 15.08
N ARG A 305 -7.00 -5.74 15.97
CA ARG A 305 -6.24 -5.81 17.23
C ARG A 305 -7.05 -6.35 18.39
N THR A 306 -8.35 -6.48 18.25
CA THR A 306 -9.21 -7.01 19.30
C THR A 306 -8.88 -8.49 19.56
N ARG A 307 -9.05 -8.90 20.80
CA ARG A 307 -8.83 -10.28 21.22
C ARG A 307 -9.74 -11.24 20.45
N PHE A 308 -10.98 -10.85 20.25
CA PHE A 308 -11.95 -11.57 19.45
C PHE A 308 -11.44 -11.88 18.03
N PHE A 309 -10.98 -10.84 17.32
CA PHE A 309 -10.48 -11.00 15.96
C PHE A 309 -9.24 -11.90 15.92
N GLN A 310 -8.31 -11.71 16.85
CA GLN A 310 -7.07 -12.48 16.91
C GLN A 310 -7.33 -13.96 17.18
N ILE A 311 -8.25 -14.29 18.10
CA ILE A 311 -8.64 -15.68 18.36
C ILE A 311 -9.24 -16.32 17.12
N LEU A 312 -10.25 -15.68 16.51
CA LEU A 312 -10.91 -16.21 15.31
C LEU A 312 -9.94 -16.39 14.15
N LYS A 313 -9.10 -15.40 13.90
CA LYS A 313 -8.06 -15.45 12.87
C LYS A 313 -7.06 -16.57 13.13
N CYS A 314 -6.58 -16.72 14.36
CA CYS A 314 -5.64 -17.76 14.74
C CYS A 314 -6.23 -19.15 14.48
N ILE A 315 -7.48 -19.41 14.90
CA ILE A 315 -8.19 -20.67 14.67
C ILE A 315 -8.31 -20.98 13.19
N VAL A 316 -8.84 -20.01 12.40
CA VAL A 316 -9.06 -20.19 10.95
C VAL A 316 -7.75 -20.42 10.21
N THR A 317 -6.68 -19.68 10.56
CA THR A 317 -5.36 -19.85 9.94
C THR A 317 -4.77 -21.22 10.26
N ALA A 318 -4.80 -21.64 11.54
CA ALA A 318 -4.25 -22.93 11.96
C ALA A 318 -4.92 -24.11 11.24
N ILE A 319 -6.24 -24.08 11.08
CA ILE A 319 -6.98 -25.16 10.40
C ILE A 319 -6.73 -25.14 8.90
N ASN A 320 -6.74 -23.96 8.26
CA ASN A 320 -6.48 -23.80 6.82
C ASN A 320 -5.08 -24.29 6.44
N ASP A 321 -4.06 -23.99 7.23
CA ASP A 321 -2.70 -24.44 6.96
C ASP A 321 -2.56 -25.96 7.05
N LYS A 322 -3.25 -26.61 7.98
CA LYS A 322 -3.33 -28.08 8.07
C LYS A 322 -3.97 -28.70 6.83
N ILE A 323 -5.06 -28.13 6.35
CA ILE A 323 -5.77 -28.63 5.16
C ILE A 323 -4.91 -28.52 3.91
N ARG A 324 -4.16 -27.42 3.77
CA ARG A 324 -3.31 -27.19 2.60
C ARG A 324 -2.12 -28.13 2.47
N VAL A 325 -1.59 -28.60 3.57
CA VAL A 325 -0.31 -29.32 3.56
C VAL A 325 -0.47 -30.84 3.53
N ASN A 326 -1.68 -31.39 3.73
CA ASN A 326 -1.94 -32.85 3.75
C ASN A 326 -0.95 -33.64 4.64
N LEU A 327 -0.44 -32.99 5.70
CA LEU A 327 0.57 -33.56 6.58
C LEU A 327 -0.08 -34.34 7.72
N SER A 328 0.48 -35.50 8.02
CA SER A 328 0.16 -36.25 9.25
C SER A 328 0.41 -35.39 10.49
N GLU A 329 -0.40 -35.60 11.54
CA GLU A 329 -0.34 -34.78 12.77
C GLU A 329 1.06 -34.73 13.43
N ASP A 330 1.92 -35.70 13.16
CA ASP A 330 3.25 -35.82 13.74
C ASP A 330 4.32 -34.89 13.10
N ASN A 331 4.03 -34.21 12.01
CA ASN A 331 4.98 -33.41 11.23
C ASN A 331 4.71 -31.89 11.26
N TYR A 332 4.03 -31.37 12.28
CA TYR A 332 3.67 -29.95 12.37
C TYR A 332 4.48 -29.19 13.43
N PRO A 333 5.64 -28.62 13.09
CA PRO A 333 6.43 -27.83 14.06
C PRO A 333 5.71 -26.54 14.52
N ASN A 334 4.80 -25.98 13.70
CA ASN A 334 4.10 -24.72 14.01
C ASN A 334 2.78 -24.92 14.75
N PHE A 335 2.32 -26.14 14.98
CA PHE A 335 1.07 -26.37 15.72
C PHE A 335 1.16 -25.88 17.16
N ASN A 336 2.29 -26.09 17.80
CA ASN A 336 2.54 -25.62 19.16
C ASN A 336 2.52 -24.08 19.26
N GLU A 337 2.92 -23.35 18.21
CA GLU A 337 2.87 -21.88 18.17
C GLU A 337 1.43 -21.38 18.14
N PHE A 338 0.57 -21.96 17.32
CA PHE A 338 -0.84 -21.57 17.27
C PHE A 338 -1.58 -21.94 18.57
N GLU A 339 -1.30 -23.08 19.14
CA GLU A 339 -1.86 -23.52 20.42
C GLU A 339 -1.40 -22.60 21.56
N PHE A 340 -0.12 -22.24 21.57
CA PHE A 340 0.45 -21.27 22.48
C PHE A 340 -0.23 -19.91 22.34
N ASN A 341 -0.34 -19.38 21.12
CA ASN A 341 -1.00 -18.11 20.85
C ASN A 341 -2.48 -18.12 21.27
N LEU A 342 -3.20 -19.23 21.04
CA LEU A 342 -4.58 -19.37 21.50
C LEU A 342 -4.68 -19.38 23.02
N HIS A 343 -3.74 -20.07 23.70
CA HIS A 343 -3.67 -20.09 25.16
C HIS A 343 -3.38 -18.68 25.74
N GLU A 344 -2.41 -17.94 25.18
CA GLU A 344 -2.11 -16.56 25.56
C GLU A 344 -3.32 -15.63 25.34
N LEU A 345 -4.10 -15.88 24.30
CA LEU A 345 -5.37 -15.20 24.05
C LEU A 345 -6.51 -15.69 24.94
N GLY A 346 -6.27 -16.69 25.81
CA GLY A 346 -7.25 -17.25 26.74
C GLY A 346 -8.26 -18.18 26.09
N ALA A 347 -7.97 -18.68 24.88
CA ALA A 347 -8.79 -19.67 24.21
C ALA A 347 -8.28 -21.08 24.48
N GLY A 348 -9.17 -21.98 24.98
CA GLY A 348 -8.81 -23.36 25.28
C GLY A 348 -8.81 -24.26 24.04
N SER A 349 -8.20 -25.45 24.18
CA SER A 349 -8.16 -26.50 23.15
C SER A 349 -9.56 -27.01 22.77
N GLU A 350 -10.53 -26.95 23.68
CA GLU A 350 -11.92 -27.33 23.42
C GLU A 350 -12.58 -26.43 22.35
N LEU A 351 -12.37 -25.12 22.43
CA LEU A 351 -12.90 -24.20 21.44
C LEU A 351 -12.30 -24.50 20.07
N PHE A 352 -10.98 -24.71 19.99
CA PHE A 352 -10.32 -25.08 18.75
C PHE A 352 -10.85 -26.38 18.15
N ALA A 353 -11.09 -27.42 19.00
CA ALA A 353 -11.62 -28.69 18.56
C ALA A 353 -13.03 -28.56 17.94
N LYS A 354 -13.89 -27.69 18.48
CA LYS A 354 -15.23 -27.41 17.91
C LYS A 354 -15.13 -26.88 16.48
N PHE A 355 -14.23 -25.97 16.22
CA PHE A 355 -14.00 -25.45 14.85
C PHE A 355 -13.40 -26.52 13.94
N LYS A 356 -12.37 -27.23 14.41
CA LYS A 356 -11.68 -28.26 13.62
C LYS A 356 -12.63 -29.35 13.14
N ASN A 357 -13.49 -29.85 14.00
CA ASN A 357 -14.37 -30.98 13.71
C ASN A 357 -15.50 -30.66 12.71
N GLY A 358 -15.92 -29.39 12.63
CA GLY A 358 -16.99 -28.94 11.73
C GLY A 358 -16.56 -28.06 10.58
N PHE A 359 -15.26 -27.84 10.39
CA PHE A 359 -14.73 -26.71 9.57
C PHE A 359 -15.19 -26.75 8.11
N GLU A 360 -15.19 -27.91 7.47
CA GLU A 360 -15.66 -28.10 6.08
C GLU A 360 -17.14 -28.58 6.01
N ALA A 361 -17.80 -28.76 7.14
CA ALA A 361 -19.20 -29.12 7.15
C ALA A 361 -20.10 -27.90 6.94
N PRO A 362 -21.30 -28.07 6.34
CA PRO A 362 -22.31 -27.02 6.31
C PRO A 362 -22.63 -26.55 7.74
N CYS A 363 -22.65 -25.24 7.92
CA CYS A 363 -22.86 -24.61 9.22
C CYS A 363 -24.13 -23.75 9.17
N SER A 364 -25.04 -23.95 10.10
CA SER A 364 -26.18 -23.06 10.26
C SER A 364 -25.72 -21.72 10.86
N PHE A 365 -26.48 -20.66 10.60
CA PHE A 365 -26.18 -19.36 11.22
C PHE A 365 -26.23 -19.43 12.76
N GLU A 366 -27.13 -20.20 13.31
CA GLU A 366 -27.28 -20.35 14.76
C GLU A 366 -26.08 -21.06 15.41
N ASP A 367 -25.54 -22.10 14.76
CA ASP A 367 -24.30 -22.76 15.21
C ASP A 367 -23.09 -21.81 15.08
N PHE A 368 -22.98 -21.08 13.97
CA PHE A 368 -21.96 -20.07 13.79
C PHE A 368 -22.03 -18.99 14.87
N ARG A 369 -23.24 -18.47 15.13
CA ARG A 369 -23.45 -17.46 16.18
C ARG A 369 -23.06 -18.00 17.56
N ALA A 370 -23.40 -19.22 17.88
CA ALA A 370 -23.02 -19.82 19.16
C ALA A 370 -21.49 -19.89 19.33
N LEU A 371 -20.77 -20.29 18.30
CA LEU A 371 -19.29 -20.29 18.32
C LEU A 371 -18.71 -18.87 18.46
N MET A 372 -19.31 -17.87 17.81
CA MET A 372 -18.87 -16.48 17.95
C MET A 372 -19.12 -15.94 19.37
N GLU A 373 -20.24 -16.28 20.00
CA GLU A 373 -20.51 -15.85 21.38
C GLU A 373 -19.53 -16.50 22.39
N GLU A 374 -19.06 -17.74 22.14
CA GLU A 374 -18.00 -18.34 22.96
C GLU A 374 -16.69 -17.55 22.88
N ILE A 375 -16.30 -17.07 21.68
CA ILE A 375 -15.12 -16.22 21.51
C ILE A 375 -15.37 -14.83 22.13
N LEU A 376 -16.58 -14.28 21.95
CA LEU A 376 -16.96 -12.97 22.51
C LEU A 376 -16.95 -12.96 24.04
N ALA A 377 -17.19 -14.08 24.69
CA ALA A 377 -17.06 -14.21 26.14
C ALA A 377 -15.62 -14.01 26.64
N LEU A 378 -14.63 -14.17 25.76
CA LEU A 378 -13.22 -13.94 26.05
C LEU A 378 -12.77 -12.49 25.76
N GLU A 379 -13.60 -11.70 25.05
CA GLU A 379 -13.30 -10.31 24.75
C GLU A 379 -13.51 -9.42 25.96
N SER A 380 -12.49 -8.65 26.32
CA SER A 380 -12.52 -7.75 27.47
C SER A 380 -13.02 -6.34 27.15
N ASP A 381 -13.00 -5.94 25.86
CA ASP A 381 -13.50 -4.64 25.44
C ASP A 381 -14.99 -4.72 25.07
N PRO A 382 -15.89 -4.09 25.86
CA PRO A 382 -17.32 -4.07 25.58
C PRO A 382 -17.66 -3.44 24.23
N ALA A 383 -16.91 -2.43 23.77
CA ALA A 383 -17.14 -1.77 22.50
C ALA A 383 -16.81 -2.71 21.32
N ALA A 384 -15.70 -3.45 21.44
CA ALA A 384 -15.33 -4.47 20.47
C ALA A 384 -16.38 -5.60 20.42
N ALA A 385 -16.82 -6.08 21.58
CA ALA A 385 -17.84 -7.13 21.66
C ALA A 385 -19.18 -6.68 21.06
N GLN A 386 -19.61 -5.45 21.34
CA GLN A 386 -20.83 -4.90 20.76
C GLN A 386 -20.71 -4.77 19.24
N LYS A 387 -19.58 -4.23 18.75
CA LYS A 387 -19.35 -4.06 17.32
C LYS A 387 -19.33 -5.38 16.56
N ALA A 388 -18.70 -6.42 17.15
CA ALA A 388 -18.73 -7.76 16.56
C ALA A 388 -20.14 -8.34 16.48
N ARG A 389 -20.97 -8.13 17.51
CA ARG A 389 -22.38 -8.57 17.50
C ARG A 389 -23.20 -7.84 16.44
N GLU A 390 -22.98 -6.54 16.25
CA GLU A 390 -23.61 -5.77 15.18
C GLU A 390 -23.28 -6.37 13.81
N GLU A 391 -22.03 -6.74 13.58
CA GLU A 391 -21.60 -7.33 12.30
C GLU A 391 -22.06 -8.78 12.08
N LEU A 392 -22.52 -9.50 13.10
CA LEU A 392 -23.18 -10.81 12.91
C LEU A 392 -24.45 -10.69 12.04
N PHE A 393 -25.13 -9.55 12.02
CA PHE A 393 -26.27 -9.33 11.14
C PHE A 393 -25.91 -9.40 9.66
N TYR A 394 -24.68 -8.98 9.30
CA TYR A 394 -24.19 -9.14 7.93
C TYR A 394 -24.06 -10.61 7.54
N ALA A 395 -23.45 -11.42 8.39
CA ALA A 395 -23.34 -12.85 8.18
C ALA A 395 -24.73 -13.55 8.13
N GLN A 396 -25.66 -13.12 8.99
CA GLN A 396 -27.05 -13.59 9.00
C GLN A 396 -27.76 -13.27 7.68
N SER A 397 -27.61 -12.06 7.17
CA SER A 397 -28.21 -11.65 5.91
C SER A 397 -27.75 -12.52 4.75
N LEU A 398 -26.44 -12.83 4.67
CA LEU A 398 -25.90 -13.73 3.64
C LEU A 398 -26.38 -15.17 3.80
N ALA A 399 -26.42 -15.69 5.04
CA ALA A 399 -26.84 -17.05 5.34
C ALA A 399 -28.33 -17.34 4.97
N ARG A 400 -29.15 -16.33 4.78
CA ARG A 400 -30.53 -16.47 4.25
C ARG A 400 -30.58 -16.92 2.80
N TYR A 401 -29.54 -16.62 2.02
CA TYR A 401 -29.51 -16.85 0.58
C TYR A 401 -28.59 -17.99 0.16
N PHE A 402 -27.59 -18.31 0.99
CA PHE A 402 -26.57 -19.31 0.71
C PHE A 402 -26.31 -20.21 1.89
N SER A 403 -26.01 -21.46 1.62
CA SER A 403 -25.49 -22.40 2.61
C SER A 403 -23.96 -22.32 2.59
N PHE A 404 -23.35 -22.06 3.72
CA PHE A 404 -21.90 -21.97 3.89
C PHE A 404 -21.36 -23.11 4.74
N THR A 405 -20.12 -23.50 4.48
CA THR A 405 -19.34 -24.26 5.46
C THR A 405 -18.91 -23.34 6.60
N LEU A 406 -18.56 -23.91 7.76
CA LEU A 406 -18.03 -23.11 8.88
C LEU A 406 -16.79 -22.30 8.46
N ARG A 407 -15.90 -22.88 7.64
CA ARG A 407 -14.76 -22.19 7.06
C ARG A 407 -15.18 -20.93 6.28
N GLN A 408 -16.10 -21.11 5.33
CA GLN A 408 -16.53 -20.02 4.46
C GLN A 408 -17.13 -18.85 5.24
N ILE A 409 -18.02 -19.13 6.19
CA ILE A 409 -18.66 -18.07 6.96
C ILE A 409 -17.68 -17.37 7.91
N CYS A 410 -16.70 -18.10 8.48
CA CYS A 410 -15.63 -17.50 9.27
C CYS A 410 -14.73 -16.59 8.42
N GLU A 411 -14.33 -17.03 7.23
CA GLU A 411 -13.49 -16.20 6.32
C GLU A 411 -14.25 -14.94 5.87
N ILE A 412 -15.52 -15.04 5.52
CA ILE A 412 -16.38 -13.90 5.19
C ILE A 412 -16.42 -12.90 6.35
N PHE A 413 -16.64 -13.41 7.54
CA PHE A 413 -16.77 -12.59 8.74
C PHE A 413 -15.45 -11.91 9.08
N LEU A 414 -14.31 -12.60 8.98
CA LEU A 414 -12.98 -12.01 9.15
C LEU A 414 -12.70 -10.89 8.14
N ILE A 415 -13.07 -11.06 6.86
CA ILE A 415 -12.94 -10.02 5.84
C ILE A 415 -13.73 -8.76 6.23
N LYS A 416 -14.97 -8.95 6.72
CA LYS A 416 -15.82 -7.84 7.15
C LYS A 416 -15.23 -7.12 8.37
N LEU A 417 -14.86 -7.90 9.39
CA LEU A 417 -14.28 -7.37 10.63
C LEU A 417 -12.95 -6.63 10.43
N ALA A 418 -12.12 -7.10 9.49
CA ALA A 418 -10.83 -6.47 9.20
C ALA A 418 -10.96 -5.02 8.69
N ARG A 419 -12.12 -4.65 8.17
CA ARG A 419 -12.41 -3.28 7.67
C ARG A 419 -12.91 -2.35 8.77
N LEU A 420 -13.24 -2.89 9.95
CA LEU A 420 -13.83 -2.12 11.03
C LEU A 420 -12.76 -1.37 11.83
N ARG A 421 -13.23 -0.27 12.41
CA ARG A 421 -12.46 0.49 13.39
C ARG A 421 -13.30 0.73 14.64
N LEU A 422 -12.64 0.70 15.78
CA LEU A 422 -13.22 1.08 17.06
C LEU A 422 -12.91 2.55 17.31
N ASP A 423 -13.90 3.29 17.77
CA ASP A 423 -13.69 4.67 18.18
C ASP A 423 -12.81 4.69 19.45
N HIS A 424 -11.72 5.45 19.39
CA HIS A 424 -10.86 5.62 20.56
C HIS A 424 -11.43 6.70 21.46
N VAL A 425 -11.97 6.29 22.60
CA VAL A 425 -12.49 7.19 23.62
C VAL A 425 -11.42 7.35 24.70
N GLY A 426 -10.68 8.41 24.65
CA GLY A 426 -9.63 8.71 25.61
C GLY A 426 -8.28 8.95 24.94
N GLY A 427 -7.45 9.74 25.56
CA GLY A 427 -6.14 10.10 25.03
C GLY A 427 -5.81 11.54 25.33
N GLY A 428 -4.72 12.00 24.73
CA GLY A 428 -4.24 13.37 24.86
C GLY A 428 -5.10 14.39 24.12
N LYS A 429 -4.57 15.58 24.09
CA LYS A 429 -5.24 16.72 23.43
C LYS A 429 -4.74 16.99 22.02
N ILE A 430 -3.56 16.46 21.64
CA ILE A 430 -2.96 16.64 20.32
C ILE A 430 -3.56 15.62 19.36
N GLY A 431 -4.23 16.08 18.32
CA GLY A 431 -4.90 15.21 17.36
C GLY A 431 -3.90 14.50 16.44
N VAL A 432 -4.00 13.17 16.32
CA VAL A 432 -3.31 12.35 15.32
C VAL A 432 -4.32 11.86 14.31
N MET A 433 -4.10 12.14 13.02
CA MET A 433 -5.09 11.85 11.98
C MET A 433 -4.44 11.69 10.59
N GLY A 434 -5.13 11.04 9.67
CA GLY A 434 -4.77 11.05 8.26
C GLY A 434 -5.05 12.40 7.60
N VAL A 435 -4.51 12.61 6.41
CA VAL A 435 -4.72 13.86 5.67
C VAL A 435 -6.19 14.08 5.29
N LEU A 436 -6.94 13.00 5.04
CA LEU A 436 -8.36 13.10 4.69
C LEU A 436 -9.23 13.54 5.86
N GLU A 437 -8.88 13.15 7.09
CA GLU A 437 -9.56 13.56 8.31
C GLU A 437 -9.26 15.01 8.68
N SER A 438 -8.12 15.55 8.23
CA SER A 438 -7.72 16.95 8.49
C SER A 438 -8.36 17.96 7.54
N ARG A 439 -9.10 17.51 6.53
CA ARG A 439 -9.73 18.39 5.52
C ARG A 439 -10.60 19.47 6.16
N GLY A 440 -10.41 20.70 5.73
CA GLY A 440 -11.14 21.88 6.21
C GLY A 440 -10.83 22.29 7.65
N LEU A 441 -10.06 21.51 8.44
CA LEU A 441 -9.64 21.88 9.78
C LEU A 441 -8.46 22.84 9.72
N LYS A 442 -8.39 23.76 10.70
CA LYS A 442 -7.32 24.75 10.82
C LYS A 442 -6.53 24.50 12.09
N PHE A 443 -5.22 24.27 11.95
CA PHE A 443 -4.30 24.05 13.06
C PHE A 443 -3.24 25.15 13.10
N GLU A 444 -2.79 25.49 14.30
CA GLU A 444 -1.67 26.43 14.48
C GLU A 444 -0.32 25.75 14.41
N GLY A 445 -0.24 24.49 14.86
CA GLY A 445 0.93 23.62 14.75
C GLY A 445 0.61 22.37 13.96
N VAL A 446 1.44 22.05 12.94
CA VAL A 446 1.27 20.86 12.10
C VAL A 446 2.57 20.07 12.10
N ILE A 447 2.48 18.78 12.38
CA ILE A 447 3.58 17.83 12.31
C ILE A 447 3.20 16.75 11.31
N VAL A 448 3.99 16.57 10.25
CA VAL A 448 3.73 15.55 9.24
C VAL A 448 4.82 14.50 9.32
N LEU A 449 4.44 13.24 9.54
CA LEU A 449 5.34 12.09 9.61
C LEU A 449 5.26 11.31 8.30
N ASP A 450 6.29 10.51 8.03
CA ASP A 450 6.30 9.59 6.89
C ASP A 450 6.06 10.29 5.54
N PHE A 451 6.60 11.48 5.37
CA PHE A 451 6.40 12.28 4.15
C PHE A 451 7.28 11.78 3.01
N ASN A 452 7.10 10.51 2.65
CA ASN A 452 7.88 9.79 1.65
C ASN A 452 7.15 9.71 0.30
N ASP A 453 7.89 9.58 -0.81
CA ASP A 453 7.35 9.60 -2.19
C ASP A 453 6.48 8.37 -2.54
N ASP A 454 6.65 7.27 -1.83
CA ASP A 454 5.79 6.09 -1.94
C ASP A 454 4.42 6.26 -1.24
N LEU A 455 4.32 7.20 -0.28
CA LEU A 455 3.12 7.48 0.48
C LEU A 455 2.44 8.79 0.08
N VAL A 456 3.23 9.78 -0.35
CA VAL A 456 2.74 11.11 -0.74
C VAL A 456 3.39 11.53 -2.06
N PRO A 457 2.65 11.54 -3.16
CA PRO A 457 1.22 11.24 -3.29
C PRO A 457 0.89 9.75 -3.17
N LYS A 458 -0.19 9.44 -2.48
CA LYS A 458 -0.69 8.06 -2.42
C LYS A 458 -1.19 7.67 -3.81
N ARG A 459 -0.54 6.68 -4.42
CA ARG A 459 -0.94 6.16 -5.73
C ARG A 459 -2.18 5.28 -5.58
N SER A 460 -3.19 5.51 -6.42
CA SER A 460 -4.35 4.62 -6.50
C SER A 460 -3.99 3.42 -7.37
N VAL A 461 -4.00 2.23 -6.78
CA VAL A 461 -3.61 0.97 -7.46
C VAL A 461 -4.78 0.29 -8.18
N ASN A 462 -6.04 0.71 -7.91
CA ASN A 462 -7.24 -0.02 -8.33
C ASN A 462 -7.95 0.58 -9.56
N GLU A 463 -7.23 0.89 -10.62
CA GLU A 463 -7.84 1.28 -11.91
C GLU A 463 -7.99 0.07 -12.83
N MET A 464 -8.74 -0.94 -12.38
CA MET A 464 -8.81 -2.24 -13.03
C MET A 464 -9.49 -2.21 -14.41
N PHE A 465 -10.51 -1.35 -14.59
CA PHE A 465 -11.32 -1.32 -15.81
C PHE A 465 -11.09 -0.11 -16.72
N LEU A 466 -10.43 0.94 -16.23
CA LEU A 466 -10.28 2.18 -16.99
C LEU A 466 -8.83 2.64 -17.02
N SER A 467 -8.25 2.73 -18.22
CA SER A 467 -6.96 3.39 -18.39
C SER A 467 -7.06 4.90 -18.09
N SER A 468 -5.96 5.53 -17.70
CA SER A 468 -5.92 6.98 -17.43
C SER A 468 -6.36 7.81 -18.65
N ARG A 469 -6.10 7.34 -19.87
CA ARG A 469 -6.54 7.99 -21.10
C ARG A 469 -8.07 7.95 -21.28
N VAL A 470 -8.69 6.81 -20.97
CA VAL A 470 -10.16 6.67 -21.04
C VAL A 470 -10.82 7.53 -19.98
N ARG A 471 -10.29 7.56 -18.76
CA ARG A 471 -10.77 8.44 -17.68
C ARG A 471 -10.74 9.91 -18.08
N GLN A 472 -9.64 10.36 -18.65
CA GLN A 472 -9.48 11.74 -19.11
C GLN A 472 -10.49 12.09 -20.21
N LYS A 473 -10.65 11.24 -21.23
CA LYS A 473 -11.63 11.44 -22.31
C LYS A 473 -13.07 11.44 -21.82
N ALA A 474 -13.39 10.59 -20.85
CA ALA A 474 -14.73 10.53 -20.23
C ALA A 474 -14.99 11.66 -19.22
N GLY A 475 -14.00 12.48 -18.90
CA GLY A 475 -14.12 13.54 -17.89
C GLY A 475 -14.15 13.02 -16.45
N LEU A 476 -13.79 11.74 -16.22
CA LEU A 476 -13.68 11.16 -14.90
C LEU A 476 -12.45 11.68 -14.16
N ILE A 477 -12.47 11.56 -12.83
CA ILE A 477 -11.33 11.94 -12.00
C ILE A 477 -10.15 11.01 -12.30
N GLY A 478 -9.07 11.59 -12.88
CA GLY A 478 -7.85 10.88 -13.22
C GLY A 478 -6.80 10.92 -12.10
N TYR A 479 -5.66 10.29 -12.37
CA TYR A 479 -4.51 10.28 -11.46
C TYR A 479 -4.03 11.70 -11.12
N VAL A 480 -3.88 12.56 -12.14
CA VAL A 480 -3.42 13.94 -11.96
C VAL A 480 -4.39 14.75 -11.08
N ASP A 481 -5.70 14.56 -11.26
CA ASP A 481 -6.71 15.22 -10.42
C ASP A 481 -6.58 14.81 -8.95
N ARG A 482 -6.39 13.50 -8.70
CA ARG A 482 -6.21 12.96 -7.35
C ARG A 482 -4.90 13.43 -6.71
N GLU A 483 -3.83 13.49 -7.49
CA GLU A 483 -2.54 14.02 -7.02
C GLU A 483 -2.65 15.51 -6.69
N ASN A 484 -3.28 16.30 -7.55
CA ASN A 484 -3.51 17.72 -7.29
C ASN A 484 -4.41 17.93 -6.07
N LEU A 485 -5.42 17.09 -5.86
CA LEU A 485 -6.26 17.16 -4.68
C LEU A 485 -5.46 16.88 -3.39
N GLN A 486 -4.55 15.91 -3.42
CA GLN A 486 -3.66 15.66 -2.29
C GLN A 486 -2.72 16.85 -2.04
N ARG A 487 -2.14 17.44 -3.10
CA ARG A 487 -1.34 18.67 -2.99
C ARG A 487 -2.13 19.81 -2.37
N PHE A 488 -3.38 19.98 -2.79
CA PHE A 488 -4.26 21.00 -2.23
C PHE A 488 -4.51 20.78 -0.73
N TYR A 489 -4.71 19.54 -0.28
CA TYR A 489 -4.90 19.25 1.14
C TYR A 489 -3.67 19.60 1.96
N TYR A 490 -2.48 19.20 1.53
CA TYR A 490 -1.24 19.56 2.22
C TYR A 490 -0.95 21.05 2.15
N GLU A 491 -1.18 21.69 1.02
CA GLU A 491 -0.99 23.15 0.87
C GLU A 491 -1.92 23.92 1.80
N SER A 492 -3.20 23.55 1.86
CA SER A 492 -4.19 24.21 2.73
C SER A 492 -3.84 24.04 4.22
N LEU A 493 -3.47 22.81 4.61
CA LEU A 493 -3.11 22.45 5.97
C LEU A 493 -1.84 23.19 6.44
N ILE A 494 -0.77 23.13 5.62
CA ILE A 494 0.53 23.72 5.94
C ILE A 494 0.45 25.25 5.84
N GLY A 495 -0.18 25.78 4.78
CA GLY A 495 -0.31 27.23 4.58
C GLY A 495 -1.15 27.94 5.63
N GLY A 496 -2.06 27.25 6.28
CA GLY A 496 -2.88 27.77 7.38
C GLY A 496 -2.22 27.76 8.75
N ALA A 497 -1.11 27.01 8.93
CA ALA A 497 -0.44 26.86 10.20
C ALA A 497 0.51 28.02 10.55
N LYS A 498 0.90 28.15 11.82
CA LYS A 498 1.96 29.07 12.28
C LYS A 498 3.33 28.39 12.28
N LYS A 499 3.38 27.12 12.69
CA LYS A 499 4.59 26.29 12.75
C LYS A 499 4.33 24.93 12.14
N VAL A 500 5.27 24.45 11.34
CA VAL A 500 5.17 23.18 10.64
C VAL A 500 6.48 22.41 10.78
N ALA A 501 6.38 21.13 11.07
CA ALA A 501 7.50 20.19 11.09
C ALA A 501 7.16 18.99 10.21
N ILE A 502 8.02 18.67 9.26
CA ILE A 502 7.84 17.56 8.33
C ILE A 502 9.01 16.61 8.50
N CYS A 503 8.74 15.32 8.65
CA CYS A 503 9.80 14.32 8.65
C CYS A 503 9.49 13.14 7.73
N TYR A 504 10.54 12.45 7.30
CA TYR A 504 10.49 11.35 6.38
C TYR A 504 11.64 10.37 6.64
N ALA A 505 11.48 9.14 6.21
CA ALA A 505 12.56 8.18 6.19
C ALA A 505 13.46 8.42 4.98
N ALA A 506 14.79 8.39 5.17
CA ALA A 506 15.77 8.51 4.10
C ALA A 506 16.78 7.38 4.23
N ASN A 507 16.68 6.39 3.36
CA ASN A 507 17.56 5.24 3.25
C ASN A 507 17.61 4.78 1.77
N GLU A 508 18.21 3.63 1.49
CA GLU A 508 18.34 3.11 0.12
C GLU A 508 16.99 2.90 -0.61
N GLU A 509 15.91 2.68 0.14
CA GLU A 509 14.57 2.40 -0.41
C GLU A 509 13.60 3.58 -0.32
N LYS A 510 13.85 4.52 0.58
CA LYS A 510 12.92 5.60 0.93
C LYS A 510 13.51 6.97 0.63
N ILE A 511 12.77 7.77 -0.10
CA ILE A 511 13.11 9.16 -0.43
C ILE A 511 12.01 10.11 0.02
N ALA A 512 12.37 11.37 0.19
CA ALA A 512 11.39 12.43 0.50
C ALA A 512 10.32 12.51 -0.57
N SER A 513 9.08 12.84 -0.17
CA SER A 513 8.01 13.15 -1.11
C SER A 513 8.41 14.30 -2.04
N ARG A 514 8.07 14.15 -3.32
CA ARG A 514 8.18 15.24 -4.33
C ARG A 514 7.39 16.50 -3.93
N PHE A 515 6.35 16.36 -3.09
CA PHE A 515 5.59 17.50 -2.58
C PHE A 515 6.40 18.38 -1.62
N LEU A 516 7.48 17.85 -1.03
CA LEU A 516 8.34 18.64 -0.13
C LEU A 516 8.94 19.88 -0.83
N GLY A 517 9.18 19.77 -2.14
CA GLY A 517 9.63 20.91 -2.97
C GLY A 517 8.62 22.05 -3.11
N GLU A 518 7.34 21.83 -2.81
CA GLU A 518 6.30 22.87 -2.85
C GLU A 518 6.37 23.80 -1.62
N PHE A 519 7.08 23.39 -0.57
CA PHE A 519 7.22 24.12 0.67
C PHE A 519 8.68 24.61 0.81
N ASN A 520 8.89 25.85 1.20
CA ASN A 520 10.22 26.38 1.49
C ASN A 520 10.74 25.83 2.82
N ALA A 521 10.95 24.49 2.88
CA ALA A 521 11.30 23.80 4.10
C ALA A 521 12.79 23.93 4.42
N VAL A 522 13.10 24.35 5.65
CA VAL A 522 14.46 24.52 6.19
C VAL A 522 14.83 23.29 7.02
N GLU A 523 16.09 22.85 6.91
CA GLU A 523 16.57 21.69 7.68
C GLU A 523 16.58 21.98 9.19
N ASP A 524 15.99 21.08 9.99
CA ASP A 524 16.06 21.13 11.44
C ASP A 524 17.32 20.38 11.91
N ALA A 525 18.44 21.08 11.89
CA ALA A 525 19.75 20.50 12.22
C ALA A 525 19.92 20.11 13.71
N ARG A 526 18.97 20.48 14.58
CA ARG A 526 19.02 20.16 16.02
C ARG A 526 18.78 18.69 16.32
N PHE A 527 18.25 17.94 15.36
CA PHE A 527 17.85 16.56 15.53
C PHE A 527 18.66 15.66 14.59
N SER A 528 19.05 14.48 15.06
CA SER A 528 19.72 13.42 14.32
C SER A 528 19.21 12.06 14.78
N ASP A 529 19.55 10.99 14.06
CA ASP A 529 19.22 9.63 14.49
C ASP A 529 19.78 9.31 15.89
N GLU A 530 20.97 9.83 16.19
CA GLU A 530 21.66 9.62 17.47
C GLU A 530 20.97 10.32 18.63
N SER A 531 20.35 11.48 18.40
CA SER A 531 19.65 12.26 19.44
C SER A 531 18.50 11.49 20.09
N TYR A 532 17.95 10.49 19.41
CA TYR A 532 16.79 9.73 19.87
C TYR A 532 17.09 8.35 20.40
N ALA A 533 18.33 7.87 20.33
CA ALA A 533 18.71 6.59 20.92
C ALA A 533 18.40 6.54 22.43
N ALA A 534 18.63 7.64 23.13
CA ALA A 534 18.32 7.78 24.54
C ALA A 534 16.80 7.68 24.86
N LEU A 535 15.94 8.12 23.95
CA LEU A 535 14.49 8.02 24.08
C LEU A 535 13.99 6.58 24.15
N PHE A 536 14.53 5.73 23.26
CA PHE A 536 14.15 4.33 23.22
C PHE A 536 14.74 3.51 24.37
N ASN A 537 15.84 3.98 24.96
CA ASN A 537 16.46 3.37 26.13
C ASN A 537 15.77 3.75 27.46
N GLY A 538 14.72 4.58 27.41
CA GLY A 538 13.99 4.98 28.61
C GLY A 538 14.65 6.12 29.43
N GLU A 539 15.67 6.77 28.90
CA GLU A 539 16.38 7.89 29.54
C GLU A 539 15.70 9.25 29.34
N PHE A 540 14.59 9.28 28.59
CA PHE A 540 13.85 10.50 28.28
C PHE A 540 12.69 10.70 29.23
N ASP A 541 12.75 11.80 30.02
CA ASP A 541 11.61 12.33 30.80
C ASP A 541 10.86 13.38 29.94
N ALA A 542 9.65 13.04 29.49
CA ALA A 542 8.78 13.95 28.74
C ALA A 542 8.44 15.26 29.48
N LYS A 543 8.68 15.33 30.81
CA LYS A 543 8.50 16.52 31.62
C LYS A 543 9.76 17.38 31.74
N ALA A 544 10.91 16.80 31.44
CA ALA A 544 12.19 17.45 31.69
C ALA A 544 12.70 18.25 30.50
N GLY A 545 12.03 18.37 29.38
CA GLY A 545 12.59 19.08 28.25
C GLY A 545 14.13 18.93 28.19
N PHE A 546 14.78 18.74 27.11
CA PHE A 546 16.23 18.52 26.97
C PHE A 546 17.10 19.02 28.14
N THR A 547 17.97 18.16 28.71
CA THR A 547 18.88 18.52 29.81
C THR A 547 19.55 19.87 29.59
N ASP A 548 19.84 20.61 30.66
CA ASP A 548 20.40 21.98 30.62
C ASP A 548 21.66 22.19 29.77
N GLU A 549 22.35 21.12 29.38
CA GLU A 549 23.48 21.15 28.45
C GLU A 549 23.08 21.33 26.97
N GLN A 550 21.79 21.18 26.62
CA GLN A 550 21.26 21.48 25.32
C GLN A 550 20.40 22.75 25.28
N LYS A 551 20.45 23.56 26.29
CA LYS A 551 19.90 24.93 26.25
C LYS A 551 20.65 25.69 25.19
N PHE A 552 19.99 25.85 24.08
CA PHE A 552 20.41 26.64 22.94
C PHE A 552 20.80 28.04 23.44
N ASP A 553 22.09 28.39 23.28
CA ASP A 553 22.55 29.75 23.50
C ASP A 553 21.82 30.64 22.48
N GLY A 554 20.80 31.32 22.95
CA GLY A 554 19.84 32.11 22.16
C GLY A 554 20.42 33.34 21.49
N LYS A 555 21.65 33.24 21.01
CA LYS A 555 22.24 34.22 20.11
C LYS A 555 21.89 33.84 18.67
N MET A 556 20.64 34.06 18.30
CA MET A 556 20.33 34.41 16.91
C MET A 556 21.27 35.52 16.53
N ASN A 557 22.08 35.27 15.48
CA ASN A 557 22.98 36.24 14.90
C ASN A 557 22.13 37.44 14.44
N PRO A 558 22.25 38.66 15.04
CA PRO A 558 21.36 39.76 14.73
C PRO A 558 21.64 40.38 13.34
N HIS A 559 22.57 39.81 12.58
CA HIS A 559 23.01 40.37 11.31
C HIS A 559 22.29 39.90 10.04
N LEU A 560 21.22 39.10 10.15
CA LEU A 560 20.39 38.71 9.01
C LEU A 560 19.06 39.46 8.93
N GLY A 561 18.76 40.37 9.88
CA GLY A 561 17.54 41.18 9.93
C GLY A 561 17.64 42.65 9.51
N GLU A 562 18.85 43.17 9.35
CA GLU A 562 19.03 44.62 9.06
C GLU A 562 19.95 44.86 7.87
N LYS A 563 19.45 44.64 6.67
CA LYS A 563 19.90 45.34 5.46
C LYS A 563 18.90 45.19 4.34
N ASN A 564 17.78 45.86 4.43
CA ASN A 564 16.97 46.28 3.29
C ASN A 564 15.90 47.30 3.72
N GLU A 565 16.31 48.32 4.48
CA GLU A 565 15.61 49.57 4.51
C GLU A 565 16.56 50.66 3.99
N ALA A 566 16.44 50.98 2.74
CA ALA A 566 16.63 52.30 2.14
C ALA A 566 16.76 52.15 0.64
N LYS A 567 15.62 52.19 -0.06
CA LYS A 567 15.44 53.03 -1.24
C LYS A 567 13.97 53.06 -1.60
N SER A 568 13.33 54.10 -1.13
CA SER A 568 12.01 54.57 -1.57
C SER A 568 12.12 54.90 -3.08
N GLY A 569 11.18 54.40 -3.85
CA GLY A 569 11.03 54.91 -5.22
C GLY A 569 10.22 53.95 -6.07
N GLN A 570 8.94 54.32 -6.21
CA GLN A 570 7.97 53.83 -7.19
C GLN A 570 7.31 52.48 -6.95
N THR A 571 6.16 52.55 -6.28
CA THR A 571 5.04 51.65 -6.35
C THR A 571 4.65 51.35 -7.80
N LYS A 572 5.08 50.23 -8.33
CA LYS A 572 4.31 49.53 -9.37
C LYS A 572 3.41 48.54 -8.69
N THR A 573 2.13 48.87 -8.74
CA THR A 573 1.03 47.93 -8.42
C THR A 573 1.30 46.60 -9.10
N ALA A 574 1.59 45.57 -8.30
CA ALA A 574 1.60 44.21 -8.78
C ALA A 574 0.18 43.87 -9.25
N LYS A 575 0.00 43.76 -10.56
CA LYS A 575 -1.19 43.18 -11.15
C LYS A 575 -1.36 41.79 -10.53
N GLU A 576 -2.47 41.57 -9.88
CA GLU A 576 -2.94 40.22 -9.49
C GLU A 576 -2.91 39.35 -10.75
N ARG A 577 -2.06 38.34 -10.77
CA ARG A 577 -2.04 37.37 -11.88
C ARG A 577 -3.33 36.58 -11.84
N SER A 578 -4.09 36.64 -12.94
CA SER A 578 -5.27 35.81 -13.17
C SER A 578 -4.91 34.32 -13.15
N LEU A 579 -5.83 33.50 -12.68
CA LEU A 579 -5.74 32.03 -12.70
C LEU A 579 -5.63 31.43 -14.12
N PHE A 580 -5.85 32.22 -15.16
CA PHE A 580 -6.18 31.79 -16.51
C PHE A 580 -5.38 32.52 -17.61
N GLU A 581 -4.11 32.83 -17.41
CA GLU A 581 -3.26 33.12 -18.55
C GLU A 581 -2.93 31.80 -19.26
N PHE A 582 -3.58 31.56 -20.39
CA PHE A 582 -3.25 30.48 -21.32
C PHE A 582 -2.27 31.01 -22.32
N ASP A 583 -1.14 30.32 -22.49
CA ASP A 583 -0.35 30.45 -23.71
C ASP A 583 -1.07 29.68 -24.83
N ALA A 584 -1.10 30.29 -26.00
CA ALA A 584 -1.95 29.88 -27.10
C ALA A 584 -1.47 28.64 -27.88
N GLU A 585 -0.49 27.88 -27.36
CA GLU A 585 0.00 26.66 -28.03
C GLU A 585 0.12 25.52 -27.02
N GLY A 586 -0.79 24.56 -27.16
CA GLY A 586 -0.96 23.39 -26.27
C GLY A 586 -0.03 22.23 -26.64
N GLU A 587 1.28 22.38 -26.67
CA GLU A 587 2.21 21.26 -26.74
C GLU A 587 3.15 21.27 -25.52
N LEU A 588 3.05 20.20 -24.74
CA LEU A 588 4.00 19.86 -23.68
C LEU A 588 5.18 19.13 -24.31
N ASP A 589 6.25 19.85 -24.52
CA ASP A 589 7.55 19.31 -24.90
C ASP A 589 8.21 18.65 -23.66
N PHE A 590 8.33 17.33 -23.66
CA PHE A 590 9.15 16.61 -22.71
C PHE A 590 10.61 16.62 -23.18
N GLY A 591 11.30 17.68 -22.90
CA GLY A 591 12.75 17.79 -23.08
C GLY A 591 13.48 16.81 -22.17
N VAL A 592 13.82 15.65 -22.71
CA VAL A 592 14.88 14.79 -22.18
C VAL A 592 16.21 15.47 -22.50
N ASN A 593 16.87 16.00 -21.48
CA ASN A 593 18.29 16.36 -21.59
C ASN A 593 19.10 15.84 -20.40
N SER A 594 19.77 14.74 -20.73
CA SER A 594 21.15 14.37 -20.39
C SER A 594 21.73 14.91 -19.08
N THR A 595 21.87 13.97 -18.14
CA THR A 595 23.00 13.89 -17.23
C THR A 595 24.31 13.97 -18.00
N ASP A 596 25.12 14.94 -17.67
CA ASP A 596 26.59 14.89 -17.62
C ASP A 596 27.13 16.30 -17.49
N LYS A 597 27.65 16.62 -16.32
CA LYS A 597 28.70 17.58 -15.98
C LYS A 597 28.43 18.30 -14.65
N PHE A 598 28.65 17.59 -13.57
CA PHE A 598 29.03 18.20 -12.28
C PHE A 598 29.80 17.19 -11.42
N ASN A 599 30.95 16.76 -11.92
CA ASN A 599 32.03 16.26 -11.10
C ASN A 599 33.34 16.76 -11.76
N GLU A 600 33.83 17.85 -11.23
CA GLU A 600 35.25 18.24 -11.27
C GLU A 600 35.35 19.72 -10.95
N LYS A 601 35.40 20.05 -9.66
CA LYS A 601 36.06 21.21 -9.08
C LYS A 601 35.74 21.35 -7.58
N ALA A 602 36.27 20.45 -6.79
CA ALA A 602 36.44 20.70 -5.36
C ALA A 602 37.63 19.86 -4.84
N ALA A 603 38.76 20.06 -5.41
CA ALA A 603 40.02 19.69 -4.80
C ALA A 603 40.96 20.86 -5.01
N GLN A 604 41.22 21.57 -3.93
CA GLN A 604 42.35 22.42 -3.60
C GLN A 604 41.90 23.66 -2.85
N ASN A 605 41.89 23.58 -1.55
CA ASN A 605 42.45 24.58 -0.67
C ASN A 605 42.58 23.99 0.75
N GLU A 606 43.80 23.62 1.03
CA GLU A 606 44.27 23.24 2.38
C GLU A 606 44.31 24.49 3.26
N THR A 607 43.72 24.42 4.42
CA THR A 607 44.23 25.07 5.63
C THR A 607 44.21 24.06 6.77
N SER A 608 45.41 23.58 7.03
CA SER A 608 45.79 22.66 8.10
C SER A 608 45.68 23.34 9.47
N GLY A 609 44.97 22.71 10.39
CA GLY A 609 45.03 23.04 11.80
C GLY A 609 43.79 22.65 12.58
N GLU A 610 42.62 23.03 12.12
CA GLU A 610 41.38 22.77 12.85
C GLU A 610 40.69 21.44 12.47
N LYS A 611 41.01 20.87 11.31
CA LYS A 611 40.52 19.53 10.90
C LYS A 611 41.12 18.38 11.70
N GLN A 612 42.31 18.54 12.26
CA GLN A 612 42.98 17.49 13.01
C GLN A 612 42.37 17.30 14.41
N GLN A 613 41.80 18.35 15.02
CA GLN A 613 41.07 18.26 16.28
C GLN A 613 39.66 17.68 16.12
N ALA A 614 38.97 18.04 15.05
CA ALA A 614 37.64 17.49 14.74
C ALA A 614 37.70 15.99 14.36
N VAL A 615 38.73 15.57 13.61
CA VAL A 615 38.92 14.17 13.26
C VAL A 615 39.32 13.32 14.48
N ASN A 616 40.05 13.88 15.46
CA ASN A 616 40.37 13.17 16.69
C ASN A 616 39.19 13.06 17.65
N LEU A 617 38.22 13.97 17.62
CA LEU A 617 36.96 13.85 18.38
C LEU A 617 36.02 12.78 17.77
N ILE A 618 36.01 12.64 16.43
CA ILE A 618 35.20 11.63 15.75
C ILE A 618 35.73 10.19 15.97
N ASN A 619 37.04 10.04 16.15
CA ASN A 619 37.65 8.73 16.37
C ASN A 619 37.56 8.21 17.83
N PHE A 620 37.09 9.02 18.78
CA PHE A 620 37.07 8.61 20.19
C PHE A 620 35.74 7.99 20.65
N THR A 621 34.71 7.90 19.80
CA THR A 621 33.36 7.45 20.21
C THR A 621 32.78 6.27 19.43
N ARG A 622 33.59 5.57 18.62
CA ARG A 622 33.07 4.34 17.98
C ARG A 622 33.71 3.09 18.54
N LYS A 623 33.44 2.75 19.77
CA LYS A 623 33.06 1.39 20.12
C LYS A 623 31.53 1.38 20.14
N THR A 624 30.94 1.14 18.98
CA THR A 624 29.58 0.63 18.94
C THR A 624 29.55 -0.60 19.85
N PRO A 625 28.74 -0.62 20.92
CA PRO A 625 28.56 -1.86 21.64
C PRO A 625 28.12 -2.90 20.62
N ALA A 626 28.81 -4.03 20.58
CA ALA A 626 28.40 -5.13 19.72
C ALA A 626 26.93 -5.38 20.01
N LYS A 627 26.07 -5.36 18.97
CA LYS A 627 24.64 -5.68 19.12
C LYS A 627 24.54 -6.99 19.88
N PRO A 628 23.69 -7.09 20.92
CA PRO A 628 23.58 -8.32 21.68
C PRO A 628 23.17 -9.44 20.71
N LYS A 629 24.02 -10.43 20.54
CA LYS A 629 23.66 -11.62 19.78
C LYS A 629 22.67 -12.43 20.60
N ILE A 630 21.51 -12.72 20.04
CA ILE A 630 20.48 -13.52 20.70
C ILE A 630 20.96 -14.97 20.88
N PHE A 631 21.89 -15.46 20.03
CA PHE A 631 22.43 -16.81 20.07
C PHE A 631 23.95 -16.77 19.89
N GLU A 632 24.70 -17.00 20.99
CA GLU A 632 26.16 -17.20 20.95
C GLU A 632 26.56 -18.68 20.97
N GLN A 633 25.61 -19.61 20.97
CA GLN A 633 25.93 -21.03 21.11
C GLN A 633 26.34 -21.66 19.78
N ASP A 634 27.44 -22.38 19.83
CA ASP A 634 27.85 -23.30 18.76
C ASP A 634 26.79 -24.39 18.60
N ILE A 635 26.30 -24.57 17.39
CA ILE A 635 25.36 -25.63 17.05
C ILE A 635 26.19 -26.85 16.59
N ILE A 636 26.42 -27.79 17.50
CA ILE A 636 27.20 -29.00 17.21
C ILE A 636 26.26 -30.20 17.17
N VAL A 637 26.07 -30.77 15.97
CA VAL A 637 25.15 -31.89 15.75
C VAL A 637 25.81 -32.94 14.88
N LYS A 638 25.52 -34.22 15.14
CA LYS A 638 25.89 -35.32 14.25
C LYS A 638 24.93 -35.39 13.08
N HIS A 639 25.41 -35.32 11.84
CA HIS A 639 24.57 -35.29 10.66
C HIS A 639 25.12 -36.17 9.53
N ASP A 640 24.22 -36.85 8.82
CA ASP A 640 24.50 -37.57 7.60
C ASP A 640 24.00 -36.78 6.38
N PHE A 641 24.94 -36.20 5.62
CA PHE A 641 24.62 -35.44 4.42
C PHE A 641 24.06 -36.30 3.29
N PHE A 642 24.32 -37.60 3.32
CA PHE A 642 24.02 -38.54 2.25
C PHE A 642 22.90 -39.52 2.61
N ALA A 643 22.19 -39.31 3.73
CA ALA A 643 21.02 -40.09 4.11
C ALA A 643 19.91 -40.05 3.04
N ILE A 644 19.87 -38.98 2.26
CA ILE A 644 19.06 -38.82 1.05
C ILE A 644 19.96 -38.32 -0.10
N PRO A 645 19.63 -38.57 -1.37
CA PRO A 645 20.41 -38.09 -2.50
C PRO A 645 20.73 -36.60 -2.37
N LEU A 646 21.98 -36.22 -2.65
CA LEU A 646 22.44 -34.86 -2.55
C LEU A 646 21.96 -34.04 -3.74
N SER A 647 21.29 -32.94 -3.49
CA SER A 647 20.94 -31.95 -4.53
C SER A 647 21.88 -30.76 -4.51
N PHE A 648 21.99 -30.05 -5.66
CA PHE A 648 22.80 -28.83 -5.74
C PHE A 648 22.37 -27.79 -4.68
N SER A 649 21.08 -27.59 -4.49
CA SER A 649 20.58 -26.64 -3.50
C SER A 649 21.02 -26.97 -2.07
N ARG A 650 21.08 -28.26 -1.71
CA ARG A 650 21.58 -28.70 -0.40
C ARG A 650 23.07 -28.46 -0.26
N LEU A 651 23.84 -28.86 -1.26
CA LEU A 651 25.31 -28.65 -1.29
C LEU A 651 25.63 -27.16 -1.17
N ASN A 652 25.03 -26.34 -2.04
CA ASN A 652 25.31 -24.92 -2.10
C ASN A 652 24.91 -24.20 -0.80
N THR A 653 23.75 -24.56 -0.21
CA THR A 653 23.35 -23.99 1.07
C THR A 653 24.35 -24.26 2.18
N TYR A 654 24.90 -25.46 2.24
CA TYR A 654 25.91 -25.79 3.24
C TYR A 654 27.22 -25.02 3.01
N LEU A 655 27.70 -24.98 1.76
CA LEU A 655 28.94 -24.30 1.39
C LEU A 655 28.84 -22.79 1.66
N GLN A 656 27.72 -22.18 1.43
CA GLN A 656 27.50 -20.76 1.70
C GLN A 656 27.33 -20.45 3.20
N CYS A 657 26.56 -21.24 3.91
CA CYS A 657 26.28 -21.03 5.33
C CYS A 657 25.82 -22.32 6.02
N PRO A 658 26.74 -23.01 6.78
CA PRO A 658 26.36 -24.20 7.52
C PRO A 658 25.17 -24.00 8.47
N ARG A 659 25.07 -22.86 9.15
CA ARG A 659 23.95 -22.54 10.05
C ARG A 659 22.63 -22.45 9.31
N ARG A 660 22.60 -21.87 8.10
CA ARG A 660 21.40 -21.85 7.24
C ARG A 660 20.99 -23.25 6.81
N TYR A 661 21.99 -24.13 6.49
CA TYR A 661 21.75 -25.53 6.18
C TYR A 661 21.05 -26.24 7.37
N TYR A 662 21.55 -26.01 8.60
CA TYR A 662 20.99 -26.56 9.82
C TYR A 662 19.52 -26.19 9.98
N TYR A 663 19.17 -24.90 9.90
CA TYR A 663 17.78 -24.49 10.02
C TYR A 663 16.89 -25.00 8.89
N ARG A 664 17.38 -24.96 7.65
CA ARG A 664 16.56 -25.33 6.49
C ARG A 664 16.37 -26.84 6.32
N TYR A 665 17.42 -27.62 6.49
CA TYR A 665 17.42 -29.04 6.13
C TYR A 665 17.49 -30.01 7.31
N ILE A 666 17.93 -29.58 8.48
CA ILE A 666 17.96 -30.43 9.69
C ILE A 666 16.74 -30.11 10.55
N LEU A 667 16.49 -28.85 10.85
CA LEU A 667 15.31 -28.43 11.61
C LEU A 667 14.06 -28.23 10.74
N ASN A 668 14.21 -28.23 9.41
CA ASN A 668 13.11 -28.01 8.45
C ASN A 668 12.31 -26.71 8.70
N VAL A 669 12.98 -25.65 9.18
CA VAL A 669 12.38 -24.33 9.37
C VAL A 669 12.05 -23.76 8.00
N LYS A 670 10.81 -23.36 7.79
CA LYS A 670 10.36 -22.70 6.55
C LYS A 670 10.30 -21.19 6.77
N PRO A 671 10.74 -20.39 5.80
CA PRO A 671 10.59 -18.95 5.90
C PRO A 671 9.08 -18.58 5.93
N PRO A 672 8.72 -17.48 6.63
CA PRO A 672 7.34 -17.02 6.63
C PRO A 672 6.89 -16.69 5.21
N VAL A 673 5.71 -17.19 4.82
CA VAL A 673 5.10 -16.83 3.54
C VAL A 673 4.58 -15.40 3.67
N MET A 674 5.36 -14.42 3.17
CA MET A 674 4.86 -13.06 3.04
C MET A 674 3.72 -13.04 2.00
N PRO A 675 2.64 -12.27 2.20
CA PRO A 675 1.65 -12.06 1.17
C PRO A 675 2.35 -11.41 -0.04
N GLN A 676 2.40 -12.11 -1.15
CA GLN A 676 3.15 -11.74 -2.34
C GLN A 676 2.52 -10.51 -3.00
N THR A 677 3.19 -9.38 -2.90
CA THR A 677 3.25 -8.46 -4.04
C THR A 677 4.15 -9.11 -5.07
N ALA A 678 3.69 -9.20 -6.33
CA ALA A 678 4.43 -9.84 -7.42
C ALA A 678 5.90 -9.41 -7.38
N SER A 679 6.79 -10.35 -7.05
CA SER A 679 8.21 -10.09 -6.89
C SER A 679 8.95 -10.34 -8.21
N ALA A 680 10.16 -9.81 -8.34
CA ALA A 680 11.03 -10.14 -9.48
C ALA A 680 11.27 -11.66 -9.61
N ALA A 681 11.19 -12.39 -8.50
CA ALA A 681 11.29 -13.85 -8.50
C ALA A 681 10.06 -14.53 -9.13
N ASP A 682 8.86 -13.97 -8.94
CA ASP A 682 7.64 -14.50 -9.55
C ASP A 682 7.66 -14.29 -11.08
N PHE A 683 8.19 -13.15 -11.52
CA PHE A 683 8.43 -12.89 -12.94
C PHE A 683 9.43 -13.91 -13.53
N GLY A 684 10.50 -14.21 -12.80
CA GLY A 684 11.47 -15.23 -13.19
C GLY A 684 10.84 -16.61 -13.35
N ASN A 685 10.09 -17.06 -12.37
CA ASN A 685 9.38 -18.33 -12.38
C ASN A 685 8.35 -18.43 -13.51
N SER A 686 7.65 -17.33 -13.82
CA SER A 686 6.69 -17.29 -14.92
C SER A 686 7.37 -17.42 -16.28
N LEU A 687 8.56 -16.82 -16.46
CA LEU A 687 9.32 -16.90 -17.68
C LEU A 687 9.91 -18.30 -17.90
N HIS A 688 10.46 -18.95 -16.86
CA HIS A 688 10.90 -20.35 -16.92
C HIS A 688 9.74 -21.27 -17.36
N ARG A 689 8.59 -21.11 -16.75
CA ARG A 689 7.40 -21.88 -17.10
C ARG A 689 6.98 -21.63 -18.55
N ALA A 690 7.03 -20.39 -19.02
CA ALA A 690 6.67 -20.04 -20.39
C ALA A 690 7.62 -20.69 -21.42
N LEU A 691 8.92 -20.71 -21.14
CA LEU A 691 9.90 -21.39 -22.00
C LEU A 691 9.72 -22.92 -22.00
N PHE A 692 9.42 -23.50 -20.84
CA PHE A 692 9.08 -24.92 -20.75
C PHE A 692 7.86 -25.28 -21.58
N GLU A 693 6.75 -24.56 -21.43
CA GLU A 693 5.52 -24.78 -22.20
C GLU A 693 5.73 -24.56 -23.68
N TYR A 694 6.56 -23.59 -24.05
CA TYR A 694 6.89 -23.31 -25.44
C TYR A 694 7.66 -24.45 -26.08
N TYR A 695 8.80 -24.84 -25.51
CA TYR A 695 9.67 -25.90 -26.10
C TYR A 695 9.07 -27.29 -25.95
N SER A 696 8.07 -27.48 -25.10
CA SER A 696 7.28 -28.72 -25.08
C SER A 696 6.38 -28.88 -26.31
N LYS A 697 6.07 -27.77 -27.01
CA LYS A 697 5.19 -27.74 -28.19
C LYS A 697 5.92 -27.47 -29.50
N PHE A 698 7.04 -26.75 -29.47
CA PHE A 698 7.74 -26.24 -30.64
C PHE A 698 9.25 -26.44 -30.55
N GLU A 699 9.88 -26.87 -31.64
CA GLU A 699 11.33 -27.09 -31.72
C GLU A 699 12.14 -25.80 -31.97
N ARG A 700 11.61 -24.87 -32.78
CA ARG A 700 12.27 -23.63 -33.14
C ARG A 700 11.56 -22.45 -32.50
N PHE A 701 12.34 -21.51 -31.97
CA PHE A 701 11.76 -20.35 -31.30
C PHE A 701 11.14 -19.35 -32.29
N ASP A 702 9.87 -19.03 -32.05
CA ASP A 702 9.09 -18.05 -32.81
C ASP A 702 8.36 -17.10 -31.86
N LEU A 703 8.52 -15.79 -32.08
CA LEU A 703 7.99 -14.77 -31.17
C LEU A 703 6.46 -14.77 -31.10
N ALA A 704 5.77 -14.96 -32.24
CA ALA A 704 4.30 -14.91 -32.26
C ALA A 704 3.70 -16.13 -31.53
N LYS A 705 4.32 -17.30 -31.70
CA LYS A 705 3.92 -18.51 -30.97
C LYS A 705 4.24 -18.38 -29.47
N PHE A 706 5.36 -17.77 -29.13
CA PHE A 706 5.72 -17.54 -27.72
C PHE A 706 4.76 -16.55 -27.04
N GLU A 707 4.37 -15.50 -27.73
CA GLU A 707 3.31 -14.59 -27.26
C GLU A 707 1.99 -15.32 -26.99
N THR A 708 1.63 -16.27 -27.86
CA THR A 708 0.43 -17.10 -27.65
C THR A 708 0.55 -17.93 -26.37
N VAL A 709 1.72 -18.54 -26.11
CA VAL A 709 1.98 -19.27 -24.85
C VAL A 709 1.89 -18.35 -23.63
N LEU A 710 2.44 -17.14 -23.70
CA LEU A 710 2.30 -16.16 -22.61
C LEU A 710 0.85 -15.77 -22.35
N ARG A 711 0.02 -15.70 -23.40
CA ARG A 711 -1.41 -15.46 -23.28
C ARG A 711 -2.14 -16.66 -22.65
N GLU A 712 -1.81 -17.88 -23.06
CA GLU A 712 -2.34 -19.12 -22.46
C GLU A 712 -2.01 -19.24 -20.98
N LEU A 713 -0.82 -18.79 -20.58
CA LEU A 713 -0.37 -18.76 -19.18
C LEU A 713 -0.92 -17.58 -18.38
N ASN A 714 -1.71 -16.72 -19.00
CA ASN A 714 -2.31 -15.53 -18.40
C ASN A 714 -1.29 -14.51 -17.87
N THR A 715 -0.15 -14.39 -18.52
CA THR A 715 0.84 -13.36 -18.16
C THR A 715 0.21 -11.96 -18.28
N PRO A 716 0.34 -11.12 -17.26
CA PRO A 716 -0.21 -9.76 -17.27
C PRO A 716 0.25 -8.97 -18.51
N PRO A 717 -0.60 -8.12 -19.11
CA PRO A 717 -0.29 -7.44 -20.36
C PRO A 717 1.03 -6.68 -20.36
N LEU A 718 1.34 -5.95 -19.30
CA LEU A 718 2.59 -5.20 -19.18
C LEU A 718 3.82 -6.12 -19.09
N GLU A 719 3.73 -7.18 -18.29
CA GLU A 719 4.80 -8.18 -18.18
C GLU A 719 5.03 -8.90 -19.51
N ARG A 720 3.94 -9.21 -20.22
CA ARG A 720 4.01 -9.82 -21.54
C ARG A 720 4.73 -8.91 -22.53
N GLU A 721 4.40 -7.62 -22.56
CA GLU A 721 5.04 -6.66 -23.45
C GLU A 721 6.53 -6.49 -23.14
N ILE A 722 6.90 -6.34 -21.88
CA ILE A 722 8.30 -6.31 -21.45
C ILE A 722 9.02 -7.60 -21.83
N THR A 723 8.39 -8.74 -21.61
CA THR A 723 8.94 -10.05 -21.98
C THR A 723 9.15 -10.14 -23.48
N MET A 724 8.18 -9.74 -24.29
CA MET A 724 8.29 -9.80 -25.76
C MET A 724 9.41 -8.93 -26.30
N ILE A 725 9.66 -7.75 -25.73
CA ILE A 725 10.81 -6.90 -26.10
C ILE A 725 12.12 -7.64 -25.81
N LYS A 726 12.26 -8.27 -24.65
CA LYS A 726 13.43 -9.05 -24.28
C LYS A 726 13.62 -10.28 -25.18
N MET A 727 12.54 -10.97 -25.50
CA MET A 727 12.55 -12.18 -26.32
C MET A 727 12.96 -11.94 -27.78
N GLN A 728 13.01 -10.71 -28.25
CA GLN A 728 13.61 -10.41 -29.58
C GLN A 728 15.12 -10.75 -29.59
N LYS A 729 15.85 -10.41 -28.50
CA LYS A 729 17.27 -10.78 -28.38
C LYS A 729 17.44 -12.29 -28.19
N PHE A 730 16.60 -12.89 -27.35
CA PHE A 730 16.56 -14.34 -27.13
C PHE A 730 16.37 -15.08 -28.46
N LYS A 731 15.46 -14.64 -29.31
CA LYS A 731 15.22 -15.24 -30.62
C LYS A 731 16.49 -15.26 -31.47
N ALA A 732 17.26 -14.20 -31.51
CA ALA A 732 18.49 -14.15 -32.29
C ALA A 732 19.51 -15.20 -31.84
N VAL A 733 19.64 -15.40 -30.52
CA VAL A 733 20.54 -16.43 -29.95
C VAL A 733 20.02 -17.85 -30.27
N GLU A 734 18.72 -18.09 -30.14
CA GLU A 734 18.10 -19.38 -30.42
C GLU A 734 18.14 -19.72 -31.91
N ASP A 735 17.92 -18.75 -32.79
CA ASP A 735 18.06 -18.99 -34.25
C ASP A 735 19.50 -19.38 -34.61
N ALA A 736 20.52 -18.69 -34.05
CA ALA A 736 21.91 -19.04 -34.30
C ALA A 736 22.26 -20.47 -33.78
N ARG A 737 21.73 -20.83 -32.59
CA ARG A 737 21.88 -22.19 -32.05
C ARG A 737 21.19 -23.25 -32.94
N TYR A 738 19.97 -22.95 -33.38
CA TYR A 738 19.21 -23.86 -34.26
C TYR A 738 19.94 -24.07 -35.58
N GLU A 739 20.48 -23.02 -36.18
CA GLU A 739 21.27 -23.08 -37.43
C GLU A 739 22.60 -23.79 -37.22
N ALA A 740 23.21 -23.67 -36.03
CA ALA A 740 24.41 -24.47 -35.67
C ALA A 740 24.11 -25.96 -35.42
N GLY A 741 22.85 -26.37 -35.48
CA GLY A 741 22.43 -27.76 -35.36
C GLY A 741 22.01 -28.20 -33.97
N TRP A 742 21.97 -27.30 -32.97
CA TRP A 742 21.48 -27.61 -31.64
C TRP A 742 19.97 -27.82 -31.62
N ARG A 743 19.52 -28.85 -30.93
CA ARG A 743 18.09 -29.15 -30.72
C ARG A 743 17.81 -29.42 -29.25
N VAL A 744 16.70 -28.95 -28.74
CA VAL A 744 16.22 -29.22 -27.41
C VAL A 744 15.88 -30.71 -27.28
N GLN A 745 16.55 -31.40 -26.39
CA GLN A 745 16.33 -32.82 -26.17
C GLN A 745 15.55 -33.11 -24.88
N GLY A 746 15.72 -32.29 -23.85
CA GLY A 746 15.07 -32.46 -22.57
C GLY A 746 14.77 -31.14 -21.91
N LEU A 747 13.61 -31.07 -21.25
CA LEU A 747 13.15 -29.92 -20.49
C LEU A 747 12.77 -30.37 -19.08
N GLU A 748 13.12 -29.57 -18.08
CA GLU A 748 12.77 -29.82 -16.68
C GLU A 748 13.03 -31.27 -16.25
N LYS A 749 14.16 -31.86 -16.75
CA LYS A 749 14.44 -33.28 -16.63
C LYS A 749 15.01 -33.59 -15.27
N GLU A 750 14.29 -34.41 -14.50
CA GLU A 750 14.80 -34.98 -13.24
C GLU A 750 15.77 -36.13 -13.55
N LEU A 751 16.94 -36.05 -12.97
CA LEU A 751 18.00 -37.04 -13.13
C LEU A 751 18.57 -37.45 -11.77
N ASP A 752 18.92 -38.74 -11.69
CA ASP A 752 19.63 -39.32 -10.57
C ASP A 752 20.93 -39.98 -11.10
N SER A 753 22.02 -39.76 -10.39
CA SER A 753 23.34 -40.28 -10.80
C SER A 753 24.19 -40.60 -9.57
N VAL A 754 25.33 -41.17 -9.81
CA VAL A 754 26.36 -41.37 -8.79
C VAL A 754 27.61 -40.64 -9.23
N PHE A 755 28.04 -39.66 -8.45
CA PHE A 755 29.27 -38.90 -8.69
C PHE A 755 30.13 -38.90 -7.44
N ALA A 756 31.44 -39.12 -7.60
CA ALA A 756 32.40 -39.28 -6.50
C ALA A 756 31.91 -40.29 -5.42
N GLY A 757 31.20 -41.36 -5.79
CA GLY A 757 30.64 -42.36 -4.87
C GLY A 757 29.45 -41.88 -4.02
N VAL A 758 28.82 -40.79 -4.36
CA VAL A 758 27.65 -40.23 -3.69
C VAL A 758 26.46 -40.22 -4.66
N HIS A 759 25.28 -40.56 -4.17
CA HIS A 759 24.04 -40.42 -4.92
C HIS A 759 23.69 -38.93 -5.01
N ILE A 760 23.55 -38.42 -6.23
CA ILE A 760 23.19 -37.06 -6.53
C ILE A 760 21.86 -37.02 -7.30
N THR A 761 21.03 -36.04 -7.03
CA THR A 761 19.74 -35.83 -7.70
C THR A 761 19.55 -34.39 -8.06
N GLY A 762 18.86 -34.12 -9.16
CA GLY A 762 18.53 -32.75 -9.56
C GLY A 762 17.68 -32.69 -10.78
N LYS A 763 17.21 -31.49 -11.03
CA LYS A 763 16.34 -31.15 -12.15
C LYS A 763 17.08 -30.13 -13.02
N ILE A 764 17.24 -30.45 -14.30
CA ILE A 764 17.92 -29.59 -15.28
C ILE A 764 16.86 -28.89 -16.12
N ASP A 765 16.94 -27.56 -16.22
CA ASP A 765 15.95 -26.75 -16.93
C ASP A 765 15.87 -27.14 -18.42
N ARG A 766 17.05 -27.27 -19.09
CA ARG A 766 17.10 -27.61 -20.50
C ARG A 766 18.36 -28.39 -20.85
N ILE A 767 18.20 -29.40 -21.66
CA ILE A 767 19.29 -30.15 -22.26
C ILE A 767 19.17 -30.03 -23.79
N ASP A 768 20.25 -29.57 -24.46
CA ASP A 768 20.35 -29.48 -25.89
C ASP A 768 21.31 -30.55 -26.42
N GLN A 769 21.05 -30.99 -27.63
CA GLN A 769 21.90 -31.94 -28.34
C GLN A 769 22.28 -31.46 -29.75
N ARG A 770 23.53 -31.68 -30.12
CA ARG A 770 24.05 -31.48 -31.47
C ARG A 770 24.88 -32.69 -31.88
N GLY A 771 24.33 -33.57 -32.71
CA GLY A 771 25.00 -34.84 -33.07
C GLY A 771 25.25 -35.69 -31.84
N GLY A 772 26.56 -35.86 -31.47
CA GLY A 772 26.97 -36.57 -30.24
C GLY A 772 27.22 -35.68 -29.02
N GLU A 773 27.24 -34.38 -29.21
CA GLU A 773 27.53 -33.39 -28.16
C GLU A 773 26.26 -33.02 -27.40
N LEU A 774 26.41 -32.75 -26.11
CA LEU A 774 25.34 -32.30 -25.24
C LEU A 774 25.70 -30.97 -24.59
N ALA A 775 24.67 -30.14 -24.34
CA ALA A 775 24.79 -28.94 -23.54
C ALA A 775 23.70 -28.92 -22.47
N VAL A 776 24.06 -28.64 -21.21
CA VAL A 776 23.13 -28.37 -20.15
C VAL A 776 22.96 -26.85 -19.98
N ILE A 777 21.72 -26.38 -19.89
CA ILE A 777 21.39 -24.97 -19.83
C ILE A 777 20.50 -24.73 -18.61
N ASP A 778 20.88 -23.75 -17.81
CA ASP A 778 20.13 -23.28 -16.66
C ASP A 778 19.71 -21.83 -16.89
N TYR A 779 18.42 -21.55 -16.81
CA TYR A 779 17.87 -20.23 -17.01
C TYR A 779 18.06 -19.34 -15.78
N LYS A 780 18.55 -18.12 -15.95
CA LYS A 780 18.79 -17.16 -14.87
C LYS A 780 18.05 -15.85 -15.13
N SER A 781 17.02 -15.61 -14.34
CA SER A 781 16.25 -14.35 -14.33
C SER A 781 16.77 -13.31 -13.32
N GLY A 782 17.72 -13.70 -12.47
CA GLY A 782 18.39 -12.85 -11.46
C GLY A 782 19.91 -12.80 -11.68
N ASN A 783 20.61 -12.21 -10.69
CA ASN A 783 22.08 -12.25 -10.69
C ASN A 783 22.58 -13.68 -10.45
N PHE A 784 23.60 -14.07 -11.15
CA PHE A 784 24.24 -15.38 -11.01
C PHE A 784 25.78 -15.27 -11.03
N ASP A 785 26.43 -16.27 -10.49
CA ASP A 785 27.90 -16.38 -10.49
C ASP A 785 28.33 -17.50 -11.45
N ALA A 786 29.11 -17.17 -12.47
CA ALA A 786 29.63 -18.13 -13.43
C ALA A 786 30.55 -19.17 -12.78
N LYS A 787 31.08 -18.89 -11.58
CA LYS A 787 31.91 -19.82 -10.78
C LYS A 787 31.09 -20.77 -9.91
N SER A 788 29.76 -20.71 -10.00
CA SER A 788 28.88 -21.61 -9.26
C SER A 788 29.11 -23.07 -9.64
N LEU A 789 29.09 -23.96 -8.66
CA LEU A 789 29.16 -25.41 -8.86
C LEU A 789 27.88 -26.00 -9.47
N GLN A 790 26.90 -25.19 -9.85
CA GLN A 790 25.60 -25.66 -10.38
C GLN A 790 25.76 -26.38 -11.72
N LEU A 791 26.47 -25.78 -12.66
CA LEU A 791 26.70 -26.42 -13.96
C LEU A 791 27.56 -27.69 -13.86
N PRO A 792 28.70 -27.71 -13.13
CA PRO A 792 29.41 -28.95 -12.85
C PRO A 792 28.52 -30.03 -12.20
N PHE A 793 27.61 -29.64 -11.33
CA PHE A 793 26.66 -30.59 -10.73
C PHE A 793 25.69 -31.16 -11.78
N TYR A 794 25.23 -30.36 -12.71
CA TYR A 794 24.38 -30.83 -13.82
C TYR A 794 25.14 -31.71 -14.82
N GLU A 795 26.39 -31.38 -15.08
CA GLU A 795 27.28 -32.23 -15.89
C GLU A 795 27.47 -33.62 -15.25
N ALA A 796 27.66 -33.63 -13.93
CA ALA A 796 27.77 -34.87 -13.16
C ALA A 796 26.46 -35.68 -13.15
N LEU A 797 25.30 -35.03 -13.14
CA LEU A 797 24.00 -35.67 -13.26
C LEU A 797 23.78 -36.33 -14.63
N VAL A 798 24.25 -35.69 -15.71
CA VAL A 798 24.17 -36.25 -17.06
C VAL A 798 25.08 -37.47 -17.22
N GLY A 799 26.18 -37.54 -16.47
CA GLY A 799 27.07 -38.67 -16.39
C GLY A 799 27.92 -38.93 -17.64
N ARG A 800 28.00 -37.97 -18.56
CA ARG A 800 28.80 -37.95 -19.77
C ARG A 800 29.24 -36.54 -20.12
N PRO A 801 30.33 -36.37 -20.91
CA PRO A 801 30.81 -35.04 -21.27
C PRO A 801 29.73 -34.17 -21.89
N CYS A 802 29.53 -32.97 -21.36
CA CYS A 802 28.62 -31.97 -21.88
C CYS A 802 29.12 -30.56 -21.53
N GLU A 803 28.65 -29.58 -22.27
CA GLU A 803 28.94 -28.18 -22.01
C GLU A 803 27.90 -27.59 -21.08
N GLY A 804 28.34 -26.79 -20.09
CA GLY A 804 27.44 -26.13 -19.15
C GLY A 804 27.28 -24.61 -19.42
N TYR A 805 26.04 -24.15 -19.51
CA TYR A 805 25.71 -22.73 -19.74
C TYR A 805 24.66 -22.22 -18.81
N PHE A 806 24.85 -20.98 -18.31
CA PHE A 806 23.80 -20.17 -17.79
C PHE A 806 23.18 -19.34 -18.92
N TYR A 807 21.85 -19.35 -19.02
CA TYR A 807 21.16 -18.46 -19.94
C TYR A 807 20.70 -17.21 -19.19
N ASP A 808 21.37 -16.08 -19.45
CA ASP A 808 21.03 -14.79 -18.83
C ASP A 808 19.71 -14.26 -19.40
N LEU A 809 18.62 -14.47 -18.70
CA LEU A 809 17.29 -13.96 -19.02
C LEU A 809 16.99 -12.60 -18.39
N LYS A 810 17.94 -12.07 -17.57
CA LYS A 810 17.79 -10.79 -16.91
C LYS A 810 18.08 -9.63 -17.85
N ASP A 811 19.29 -9.57 -18.39
CA ASP A 811 19.81 -8.38 -19.06
C ASP A 811 20.19 -8.63 -20.53
N ASN A 812 21.03 -9.63 -20.80
CA ASN A 812 21.70 -9.77 -22.08
C ASN A 812 21.05 -10.76 -23.04
N MET A 813 20.20 -11.66 -22.56
CA MET A 813 19.58 -12.74 -23.32
C MET A 813 20.61 -13.60 -24.08
N ASN A 814 21.75 -13.95 -23.44
CA ASN A 814 22.81 -14.75 -24.04
C ASN A 814 23.20 -15.91 -23.13
N LEU A 815 23.99 -16.84 -23.71
CA LEU A 815 24.56 -17.94 -22.98
C LEU A 815 25.93 -17.54 -22.40
N VAL A 816 26.14 -17.85 -21.13
CA VAL A 816 27.39 -17.64 -20.41
C VAL A 816 27.93 -18.99 -19.96
N ALA A 817 29.10 -19.34 -20.41
CA ALA A 817 29.75 -20.63 -20.02
C ALA A 817 30.08 -20.62 -18.54
N GLY A 818 29.91 -21.75 -17.88
CA GLY A 818 30.36 -21.95 -16.51
C GLY A 818 31.90 -21.90 -16.42
N GLU A 819 32.41 -21.30 -15.33
CA GLU A 819 33.85 -21.20 -15.07
C GLU A 819 34.34 -22.26 -14.08
N ALA A 820 33.43 -22.91 -13.33
CA ALA A 820 33.77 -23.95 -12.38
C ALA A 820 33.93 -25.31 -13.09
N SER A 821 34.80 -26.16 -12.56
CA SER A 821 35.05 -27.50 -13.10
C SER A 821 34.36 -28.60 -12.27
N THR A 822 34.19 -29.78 -12.88
CA THR A 822 33.71 -30.98 -12.18
C THR A 822 34.71 -31.47 -11.12
N ASP A 823 36.00 -31.13 -11.23
CA ASP A 823 37.00 -31.41 -10.22
C ASP A 823 36.72 -30.59 -8.95
N ALA A 824 36.37 -29.29 -9.09
CA ALA A 824 36.01 -28.47 -7.96
C ALA A 824 34.73 -28.98 -7.24
N LEU A 825 33.77 -29.53 -7.99
CA LEU A 825 32.63 -30.23 -7.41
C LEU A 825 33.07 -31.49 -6.64
N GLY A 826 33.98 -32.27 -7.21
CA GLY A 826 34.58 -33.45 -6.58
C GLY A 826 35.23 -33.11 -5.23
N GLU A 827 36.06 -32.05 -5.19
CA GLU A 827 36.67 -31.56 -3.95
C GLU A 827 35.65 -31.17 -2.89
N ALA A 828 34.58 -30.44 -3.28
CA ALA A 828 33.51 -30.05 -2.37
C ALA A 828 32.76 -31.26 -1.79
N ILE A 829 32.52 -32.31 -2.59
CA ILE A 829 31.90 -33.55 -2.12
C ILE A 829 32.82 -34.33 -1.20
N GLU A 830 34.13 -34.42 -1.51
CA GLU A 830 35.10 -35.08 -0.64
C GLU A 830 35.23 -34.34 0.72
N GLN A 831 35.17 -33.04 0.75
CA GLN A 831 35.08 -32.28 2.00
C GLN A 831 33.85 -32.68 2.83
N LEU A 832 32.68 -32.80 2.21
CA LEU A 832 31.47 -33.26 2.92
C LEU A 832 31.59 -34.68 3.42
N LYS A 833 32.20 -35.58 2.66
CA LYS A 833 32.48 -36.97 3.07
C LYS A 833 33.38 -37.02 4.29
N SER A 834 34.42 -36.19 4.36
CA SER A 834 35.36 -36.15 5.47
C SER A 834 34.73 -35.85 6.82
N ILE A 835 33.62 -35.09 6.81
CA ILE A 835 32.90 -34.70 8.02
C ILE A 835 31.56 -35.44 8.20
N ASN A 836 31.20 -36.30 7.24
CA ASN A 836 29.92 -37.03 7.29
C ASN A 836 29.82 -37.96 8.51
N ASN A 837 28.63 -37.98 9.14
CA ASN A 837 28.39 -38.77 10.36
C ASN A 837 29.29 -38.43 11.54
N THR A 838 29.94 -37.25 11.56
CA THR A 838 30.71 -36.72 12.70
C THR A 838 29.92 -35.64 13.44
N LEU A 839 30.44 -35.12 14.54
CA LEU A 839 29.95 -33.94 15.21
C LEU A 839 30.41 -32.70 14.44
N ILE A 840 29.49 -32.02 13.81
CA ILE A 840 29.70 -30.88 12.93
C ILE A 840 29.27 -29.63 13.62
N ASN A 841 30.11 -28.59 13.64
CA ASN A 841 29.70 -27.26 14.08
C ASN A 841 29.08 -26.51 12.90
N PHE A 842 27.76 -26.25 13.01
CA PHE A 842 27.02 -25.45 12.06
C PHE A 842 27.18 -23.96 12.38
N GLY A 843 28.35 -23.42 12.19
CA GLY A 843 28.73 -22.03 12.44
C GLY A 843 28.09 -21.03 11.47
N GLU A 844 28.26 -19.75 11.78
CA GLU A 844 27.83 -18.65 10.92
C GLU A 844 28.61 -18.59 9.60
N ALA A 845 27.97 -17.96 8.58
CA ALA A 845 28.64 -17.70 7.32
C ALA A 845 29.79 -16.69 7.50
N LYS A 846 30.88 -16.91 6.83
CA LYS A 846 31.98 -15.95 6.71
C LYS A 846 31.63 -14.99 5.56
N GLY A 847 30.89 -13.91 5.85
CA GLY A 847 30.57 -12.89 4.85
C GLY A 847 29.29 -12.11 5.16
N ALA A 848 29.04 -11.05 4.36
CA ALA A 848 27.81 -10.28 4.46
C ALA A 848 26.66 -11.11 3.85
N MET A 849 25.62 -11.36 4.63
CA MET A 849 24.36 -11.91 4.13
C MET A 849 23.51 -10.77 3.57
N SER A 850 22.81 -11.01 2.46
CA SER A 850 21.85 -10.07 1.93
C SER A 850 20.75 -9.76 2.95
N GLU A 851 20.25 -8.53 2.97
CA GLU A 851 19.13 -8.14 3.85
C GLU A 851 17.84 -8.93 3.59
N TYR A 852 17.69 -9.49 2.39
CA TYR A 852 16.54 -10.27 1.93
C TYR A 852 16.69 -11.79 2.11
N GLU A 853 17.72 -12.26 2.82
CA GLU A 853 17.85 -13.70 3.05
C GLU A 853 16.92 -14.20 4.15
N ASP A 854 16.10 -15.18 3.80
CA ASP A 854 15.03 -15.75 4.62
C ASP A 854 15.44 -16.18 6.05
N TYR A 855 16.72 -16.49 6.27
CA TYR A 855 17.24 -16.98 7.56
C TYR A 855 18.20 -16.01 8.25
N LYS A 856 18.32 -14.77 7.78
CA LYS A 856 19.29 -13.79 8.29
C LYS A 856 19.21 -13.62 9.82
N ILE A 857 18.01 -13.43 10.33
CA ILE A 857 17.78 -13.23 11.78
C ILE A 857 18.22 -14.47 12.58
N LEU A 858 17.86 -15.67 12.12
CA LEU A 858 18.23 -16.93 12.77
C LEU A 858 19.72 -17.23 12.67
N VAL A 859 20.37 -16.86 11.58
CA VAL A 859 21.80 -17.14 11.35
C VAL A 859 22.67 -16.15 12.11
N LYS A 860 22.36 -14.86 12.08
CA LYS A 860 23.17 -13.82 12.72
C LYS A 860 22.78 -13.55 14.18
N GLY A 861 21.59 -13.98 14.60
CA GLY A 861 21.09 -13.69 15.93
C GLY A 861 20.90 -12.20 16.21
N GLU A 862 20.81 -11.37 15.17
CA GLU A 862 20.57 -9.94 15.24
C GLU A 862 19.10 -9.64 14.93
N LEU A 863 18.40 -8.98 15.82
CA LEU A 863 17.06 -8.42 15.63
C LEU A 863 17.13 -7.09 14.90
#